data_efdf9ed3a49f2e184a5df05af9cad348
#
_entry.id   efdf9ed3a49f2e184a5df05af9cad348
#
_cell.length_a   1.000
_cell.length_b   1.000
_cell.length_c   1.000
_cell.angle_alpha   90.00
_cell.angle_beta   90.00
_cell.angle_gamma   90.00
#
_symmetry.space_group_name_H-M   'P 1'
#
loop_
_entity.id
_entity.type
_entity.pdbx_description
1 polymer ?
#
loop_
_entity_poly.entity_id
_entity_poly.type
_entity_poly.pdbx_seq_one_letter_code
_entity_poly.pdbx_strand_id
1 'polypeptide(L)'
;MRHLALFLSAAWLYCLLGINTVLAQGAGYRKITIESLDEDVAESEQTLAEFSILAAAPLGTLLSRTGWTVTCSTSHSGNPCSRLTDGNAGTFWHSQYEGTVAQPPHTVTINLGATRVITGLAMRPRSDSSPNGWIARHEVHTSTDGTNWGSPVAYGTWFGDNTEKFANFEPRSARYVRLRAITEAGGNNQFASIAELNLYTATAKTQNTATGTWGATLDFPVVPAAAFIDPPTGKVIVWSAWRYDDFSGGNRGYTLTSTWDPATNVISQRTIQNTRHDMFCPGISMDGNGQMVVTGGNDAARTSLYDPATESWISAPDMKIARGYQSSVTLSDGRIFTIGGSWSGGEFNKPGEIYDPVAKQWTLLPDAEVVPMLTQDHQGLFRSDNHVWIFGWRNGSVFQAGPSTAMHWIYTDGTGDTISAGSRNSAPDAMCGNAVMFDAVAGKILSCGGSTSYQDRDATTNAHLITIGNPGDQATVQTITGGLGYSRIFHNSAVLPDGSVFLAGGQGYGQPFSDAQARLTPELYRPSTNAFVTQTPNSIPRTYHSIALLLPDATVLVGGGGLCGGCTTNHFNAQIFTPAYLYGSNGQLATRPSITGGSTTVAIGGTLAFTTSGTITSASLIRYGSVTHSINTDQRRVPLTLGGSGTSRSAVIPNDAGIMTPGYWMLFVMNGNGVPSVARTILVTA
;
A
#
# COMPACT_ATOMS: atom_id res chain seq x y z
N MET A 1 -38.46 -17.04 -3.94
CA MET A 1 -38.67 -17.24 -5.39
C MET A 1 -39.34 -16.05 -6.07
N ARG A 2 -40.48 -15.50 -5.65
CA ARG A 2 -41.09 -14.33 -6.34
C ARG A 2 -40.24 -13.05 -6.30
N HIS A 3 -39.48 -12.81 -5.24
CA HIS A 3 -38.59 -11.65 -5.14
C HIS A 3 -37.31 -11.76 -5.99
N LEU A 4 -36.83 -12.98 -6.24
CA LEU A 4 -35.66 -13.22 -7.10
C LEU A 4 -35.99 -12.99 -8.57
N ALA A 5 -37.17 -13.40 -9.01
CA ALA A 5 -37.66 -13.18 -10.37
C ALA A 5 -37.88 -11.68 -10.68
N LEU A 6 -38.33 -10.90 -9.68
CA LEU A 6 -38.46 -9.43 -9.84
C LEU A 6 -37.10 -8.72 -9.96
N PHE A 7 -36.07 -9.19 -9.22
CA PHE A 7 -34.72 -8.64 -9.31
C PHE A 7 -34.04 -8.93 -10.65
N LEU A 8 -34.21 -10.14 -11.16
CA LEU A 8 -33.69 -10.52 -12.49
C LEU A 8 -34.39 -9.75 -13.61
N SER A 9 -35.70 -9.50 -13.53
CA SER A 9 -36.44 -8.73 -14.51
C SER A 9 -36.08 -7.23 -14.49
N ALA A 10 -35.75 -6.67 -13.31
CA ALA A 10 -35.28 -5.28 -13.18
C ALA A 10 -33.86 -5.12 -13.76
N ALA A 11 -32.95 -6.06 -13.51
CA ALA A 11 -31.63 -6.04 -14.10
C ALA A 11 -31.65 -6.11 -15.63
N TRP A 12 -32.53 -6.94 -16.18
CA TRP A 12 -32.75 -7.04 -17.64
C TRP A 12 -33.31 -5.75 -18.26
N LEU A 13 -34.26 -5.10 -17.60
CA LEU A 13 -34.84 -3.84 -18.07
C LEU A 13 -33.82 -2.69 -18.05
N TYR A 14 -32.92 -2.66 -17.06
CA TYR A 14 -31.87 -1.64 -16.96
C TYR A 14 -30.77 -1.85 -18.02
N CYS A 15 -30.38 -3.07 -18.33
CA CYS A 15 -29.43 -3.37 -19.42
C CYS A 15 -29.97 -2.93 -20.79
N LEU A 16 -31.26 -3.14 -21.05
CA LEU A 16 -31.90 -2.74 -22.29
C LEU A 16 -32.07 -1.21 -22.45
N LEU A 17 -32.04 -0.48 -21.33
CA LEU A 17 -32.18 0.99 -21.31
C LEU A 17 -30.84 1.74 -21.22
N GLY A 18 -29.71 1.04 -21.23
CA GLY A 18 -28.36 1.65 -21.19
C GLY A 18 -28.05 2.42 -19.91
N ILE A 19 -28.69 2.09 -18.77
CA ILE A 19 -28.48 2.75 -17.48
C ILE A 19 -27.51 1.90 -16.65
N ASN A 20 -26.23 2.21 -16.73
CA ASN A 20 -25.12 1.49 -16.08
C ASN A 20 -24.85 1.85 -14.60
N THR A 21 -25.82 2.38 -13.84
CA THR A 21 -25.46 3.02 -12.56
C THR A 21 -26.24 2.59 -11.32
N VAL A 22 -26.99 1.52 -11.28
CA VAL A 22 -27.86 1.27 -10.10
C VAL A 22 -27.70 -0.12 -9.44
N LEU A 23 -26.68 -0.89 -9.70
CA LEU A 23 -26.50 -2.18 -8.98
C LEU A 23 -25.47 -2.14 -7.85
N ALA A 24 -25.02 -0.95 -7.43
CA ALA A 24 -24.04 -0.80 -6.36
C ALA A 24 -24.60 -0.21 -5.04
N GLN A 25 -25.91 -0.12 -4.86
CA GLN A 25 -26.47 0.38 -3.61
C GLN A 25 -27.12 -0.73 -2.78
N GLY A 26 -26.41 -1.11 -1.73
CA GLY A 26 -26.97 -1.70 -0.50
C GLY A 26 -27.34 -3.16 -0.55
N ALA A 27 -26.38 -4.05 -0.49
CA ALA A 27 -26.46 -5.32 0.24
C ALA A 27 -25.06 -5.97 0.24
N GLY A 28 -24.62 -6.50 1.35
CA GLY A 28 -23.36 -7.21 1.46
C GLY A 28 -23.23 -8.26 0.35
N TYR A 29 -22.04 -8.32 -0.23
CA TYR A 29 -21.75 -9.22 -1.35
C TYR A 29 -22.14 -10.66 -1.01
N ARG A 30 -23.26 -11.13 -1.55
CA ARG A 30 -23.56 -12.55 -1.62
C ARG A 30 -23.17 -13.01 -3.02
N LYS A 31 -22.29 -14.00 -3.08
CA LYS A 31 -21.99 -14.76 -4.29
C LYS A 31 -23.31 -15.29 -4.83
N ILE A 32 -23.75 -14.82 -6.00
CA ILE A 32 -24.84 -15.46 -6.74
C ILE A 32 -24.20 -16.66 -7.44
N THR A 33 -24.34 -17.82 -6.83
CA THR A 33 -24.07 -19.08 -7.54
C THR A 33 -25.37 -19.44 -8.26
N ILE A 34 -25.37 -19.40 -9.56
CA ILE A 34 -26.47 -19.92 -10.37
C ILE A 34 -26.28 -21.43 -10.39
N GLU A 35 -26.95 -22.14 -9.49
CA GLU A 35 -27.09 -23.60 -9.63
C GLU A 35 -28.17 -23.86 -10.67
N SER A 36 -27.79 -24.57 -11.72
CA SER A 36 -28.57 -25.12 -12.83
C SER A 36 -30.00 -24.60 -13.00
N LEU A 37 -30.19 -23.75 -13.96
CA LEU A 37 -31.49 -23.56 -14.61
C LEU A 37 -31.63 -24.67 -15.67
N ASP A 38 -32.81 -25.26 -15.74
CA ASP A 38 -33.19 -26.34 -16.68
C ASP A 38 -32.85 -26.03 -18.14
N GLU A 39 -32.71 -27.09 -18.94
CA GLU A 39 -32.12 -27.17 -20.29
C GLU A 39 -32.67 -26.26 -21.41
N ASP A 40 -33.56 -25.30 -21.12
CA ASP A 40 -34.14 -24.40 -22.14
C ASP A 40 -33.39 -23.03 -22.27
N VAL A 41 -32.20 -22.87 -21.73
CA VAL A 41 -31.45 -21.61 -21.73
C VAL A 41 -30.13 -21.68 -22.54
N ALA A 42 -30.00 -22.63 -23.46
CA ALA A 42 -28.79 -22.79 -24.27
C ALA A 42 -28.45 -21.58 -25.18
N GLU A 43 -29.42 -20.72 -25.50
CA GLU A 43 -29.16 -19.48 -26.28
C GLU A 43 -28.69 -18.28 -25.42
N SER A 44 -28.84 -18.33 -24.08
CA SER A 44 -28.42 -17.22 -23.21
C SER A 44 -26.99 -17.38 -22.68
N GLU A 45 -26.39 -18.57 -22.70
CA GLU A 45 -25.01 -18.80 -22.29
C GLU A 45 -23.98 -18.14 -23.23
N GLN A 46 -24.30 -18.00 -24.52
CA GLN A 46 -23.41 -17.32 -25.46
C GLN A 46 -23.33 -15.80 -25.21
N THR A 47 -24.36 -15.20 -24.62
CA THR A 47 -24.40 -13.77 -24.32
C THR A 47 -23.72 -13.42 -22.98
N LEU A 48 -23.63 -14.39 -22.05
CA LEU A 48 -22.94 -14.21 -20.77
C LEU A 48 -21.40 -14.37 -20.86
N ALA A 49 -20.91 -15.04 -21.91
CA ALA A 49 -19.48 -15.20 -22.14
C ALA A 49 -18.74 -13.92 -22.59
N GLU A 50 -19.47 -12.87 -22.96
CA GLU A 50 -18.89 -11.58 -23.39
C GLU A 50 -18.79 -10.52 -22.28
N PHE A 51 -19.26 -10.78 -21.06
CA PHE A 51 -18.92 -9.93 -19.91
C PHE A 51 -17.48 -10.18 -19.51
N SER A 52 -16.56 -9.49 -20.18
CA SER A 52 -15.19 -9.29 -19.71
C SER A 52 -15.27 -8.59 -18.35
N ILE A 53 -15.14 -9.34 -17.25
CA ILE A 53 -15.03 -8.75 -15.91
C ILE A 53 -13.70 -8.02 -15.89
N LEU A 54 -13.74 -6.68 -15.95
CA LEU A 54 -12.56 -5.83 -15.83
C LEU A 54 -12.02 -5.99 -14.40
N ALA A 55 -10.83 -6.53 -14.26
CA ALA A 55 -10.13 -6.67 -12.97
C ALA A 55 -9.59 -5.33 -12.45
N ALA A 56 -9.65 -4.26 -13.24
CA ALA A 56 -9.23 -2.91 -12.92
C ALA A 56 -10.02 -1.90 -13.77
N ALA A 57 -10.06 -0.62 -13.35
CA ALA A 57 -10.69 0.44 -14.12
C ALA A 57 -9.65 1.37 -14.75
N PRO A 58 -9.90 1.85 -15.98
CA PRO A 58 -9.11 2.91 -16.58
C PRO A 58 -9.33 4.25 -15.87
N LEU A 59 -8.29 5.08 -15.82
CA LEU A 59 -8.38 6.44 -15.29
C LEU A 59 -8.94 7.41 -16.34
N GLY A 60 -10.21 7.75 -16.24
CA GLY A 60 -10.87 8.72 -17.11
C GLY A 60 -11.74 8.10 -18.21
N THR A 61 -11.93 8.82 -19.30
CA THR A 61 -12.80 8.44 -20.41
C THR A 61 -12.00 7.94 -21.60
N LEU A 62 -12.57 6.98 -22.33
CA LEU A 62 -11.97 6.41 -23.53
C LEU A 62 -11.79 7.47 -24.62
N LEU A 63 -10.59 7.56 -25.22
CA LEU A 63 -10.30 8.39 -26.35
C LEU A 63 -10.75 7.73 -27.66
N SER A 64 -11.37 8.53 -28.55
CA SER A 64 -11.67 8.08 -29.92
C SER A 64 -10.39 7.77 -30.68
N ARG A 65 -10.35 6.63 -31.36
CA ARG A 65 -9.24 6.20 -32.21
C ARG A 65 -9.19 6.91 -33.57
N THR A 66 -10.15 7.80 -33.88
CA THR A 66 -10.19 8.53 -35.14
C THR A 66 -8.94 9.35 -35.37
N GLY A 67 -8.28 9.14 -36.50
CA GLY A 67 -7.06 9.83 -36.87
C GLY A 67 -5.77 9.28 -36.25
N TRP A 68 -5.84 8.17 -35.51
CA TRP A 68 -4.63 7.51 -35.02
C TRP A 68 -3.86 6.83 -36.12
N THR A 69 -2.54 6.85 -36.01
CA THR A 69 -1.66 5.98 -36.77
C THR A 69 -0.78 5.18 -35.81
N VAL A 70 -0.58 3.89 -36.10
CA VAL A 70 0.17 2.98 -35.22
C VAL A 70 1.35 2.41 -35.97
N THR A 71 2.51 2.37 -35.32
CA THR A 71 3.74 1.76 -35.82
C THR A 71 4.31 0.80 -34.81
N CYS A 72 4.82 -0.35 -35.27
CA CYS A 72 5.43 -1.38 -34.45
C CYS A 72 6.90 -1.55 -34.86
N SER A 73 7.77 -1.89 -33.88
CA SER A 73 9.19 -2.17 -34.19
C SER A 73 9.37 -3.36 -35.14
N THR A 74 8.49 -4.37 -34.99
CA THR A 74 8.41 -5.54 -35.88
C THR A 74 6.96 -6.03 -35.96
N SER A 75 6.63 -6.82 -36.99
CA SER A 75 5.32 -7.37 -37.22
C SER A 75 5.40 -8.61 -38.08
N HIS A 76 4.75 -9.68 -37.69
CA HIS A 76 4.53 -10.81 -38.57
C HIS A 76 3.49 -10.45 -39.64
N SER A 77 3.68 -10.88 -40.88
CA SER A 77 2.82 -10.54 -42.02
C SER A 77 1.36 -10.96 -41.81
N GLY A 78 1.12 -12.11 -41.18
CA GLY A 78 -0.19 -12.60 -40.81
C GLY A 78 -0.84 -11.90 -39.62
N ASN A 79 -0.07 -11.13 -38.83
CA ASN A 79 -0.51 -10.43 -37.63
C ASN A 79 0.02 -8.97 -37.62
N PRO A 80 -0.45 -8.15 -38.58
CA PRO A 80 0.11 -6.82 -38.81
C PRO A 80 -0.23 -5.82 -37.69
N CYS A 81 0.56 -4.77 -37.60
CA CYS A 81 0.45 -3.69 -36.60
C CYS A 81 -0.93 -2.98 -36.63
N SER A 82 -1.62 -2.96 -37.76
CA SER A 82 -2.93 -2.35 -37.91
C SER A 82 -4.03 -3.02 -37.06
N ARG A 83 -3.82 -4.27 -36.62
CA ARG A 83 -4.78 -4.98 -35.76
C ARG A 83 -4.85 -4.44 -34.32
N LEU A 84 -3.89 -3.64 -33.90
CA LEU A 84 -3.85 -3.06 -32.55
C LEU A 84 -5.01 -2.09 -32.26
N THR A 85 -5.69 -1.57 -33.29
CA THR A 85 -6.72 -0.55 -33.18
C THR A 85 -7.87 -0.79 -34.16
N ASP A 86 -8.04 -1.99 -34.69
CA ASP A 86 -9.08 -2.35 -35.68
C ASP A 86 -10.48 -2.51 -35.05
N GLY A 87 -10.58 -2.56 -33.72
CA GLY A 87 -11.82 -2.75 -32.99
C GLY A 87 -12.28 -4.21 -32.91
N ASN A 88 -11.44 -5.16 -33.29
CA ASN A 88 -11.75 -6.58 -33.30
C ASN A 88 -10.84 -7.36 -32.34
N ALA A 89 -11.31 -7.63 -31.14
CA ALA A 89 -10.56 -8.39 -30.14
C ALA A 89 -10.23 -9.85 -30.55
N GLY A 90 -10.82 -10.37 -31.62
CA GLY A 90 -10.49 -11.68 -32.21
C GLY A 90 -9.25 -11.65 -33.11
N THR A 91 -8.75 -10.48 -33.47
CA THR A 91 -7.49 -10.30 -34.19
C THR A 91 -6.42 -9.75 -33.27
N PHE A 92 -5.13 -9.94 -33.60
CA PHE A 92 -4.05 -9.41 -32.79
C PHE A 92 -2.80 -9.11 -33.64
N TRP A 93 -2.04 -8.13 -33.22
CA TRP A 93 -0.67 -7.95 -33.64
C TRP A 93 0.25 -8.94 -32.94
N HIS A 94 1.27 -9.41 -33.66
CA HIS A 94 2.36 -10.21 -33.09
C HIS A 94 3.70 -9.75 -33.63
N SER A 95 4.71 -9.69 -32.77
CA SER A 95 6.10 -9.45 -33.22
C SER A 95 6.54 -10.54 -34.20
N GLN A 96 7.57 -10.26 -35.01
CA GLN A 96 8.05 -11.22 -36.00
C GLN A 96 8.49 -12.55 -35.36
N TYR A 97 7.90 -13.67 -35.78
CA TYR A 97 8.17 -15.00 -35.25
C TYR A 97 8.58 -16.02 -36.31
N GLU A 98 8.57 -15.67 -37.59
CA GLU A 98 9.05 -16.50 -38.70
C GLU A 98 10.27 -15.88 -39.34
N GLY A 99 11.20 -16.72 -39.80
CA GLY A 99 12.47 -16.27 -40.37
C GLY A 99 13.40 -15.69 -39.30
N THR A 100 13.77 -14.44 -39.41
CA THR A 100 14.56 -13.76 -38.37
C THR A 100 13.64 -13.29 -37.24
N VAL A 101 13.69 -14.00 -36.12
CA VAL A 101 12.90 -13.67 -34.92
C VAL A 101 13.47 -12.41 -34.28
N ALA A 102 12.63 -11.39 -34.16
CA ALA A 102 13.01 -10.17 -33.47
C ALA A 102 13.05 -10.39 -31.94
N GLN A 103 14.04 -9.81 -31.29
CA GLN A 103 14.21 -9.89 -29.84
C GLN A 103 13.58 -8.68 -29.13
N PRO A 104 13.11 -8.83 -27.88
CA PRO A 104 12.65 -7.68 -27.08
C PRO A 104 13.80 -6.70 -26.79
N PRO A 105 13.49 -5.41 -26.52
CA PRO A 105 12.15 -4.89 -26.31
C PRO A 105 11.40 -4.65 -27.63
N HIS A 106 10.14 -5.11 -27.68
CA HIS A 106 9.25 -4.76 -28.77
C HIS A 106 8.54 -3.44 -28.47
N THR A 107 8.32 -2.62 -29.50
CA THR A 107 7.78 -1.27 -29.32
C THR A 107 6.57 -1.05 -30.21
N VAL A 108 5.51 -0.52 -29.61
CA VAL A 108 4.33 -0.02 -30.30
C VAL A 108 4.23 1.48 -30.04
N THR A 109 4.08 2.29 -31.09
CA THR A 109 3.92 3.74 -31.00
C THR A 109 2.62 4.16 -31.66
N ILE A 110 1.78 4.90 -30.91
CA ILE A 110 0.53 5.49 -31.37
C ILE A 110 0.79 6.99 -31.57
N ASN A 111 0.50 7.52 -32.75
CA ASN A 111 0.40 8.95 -33.03
C ASN A 111 -1.10 9.32 -33.04
N LEU A 112 -1.50 10.20 -32.16
CA LEU A 112 -2.89 10.65 -31.97
C LEU A 112 -3.37 11.66 -33.02
N GLY A 113 -2.47 12.10 -33.93
CA GLY A 113 -2.74 13.16 -34.90
C GLY A 113 -2.71 14.57 -34.30
N ALA A 114 -3.02 14.73 -33.02
CA ALA A 114 -2.98 16.01 -32.30
C ALA A 114 -2.58 15.77 -30.84
N THR A 115 -2.12 16.81 -30.15
CA THR A 115 -1.84 16.78 -28.71
C THR A 115 -3.14 16.61 -27.92
N ARG A 116 -3.13 15.66 -26.99
CA ARG A 116 -4.26 15.33 -26.06
C ARG A 116 -3.70 15.17 -24.65
N VAL A 117 -4.58 15.28 -23.66
CA VAL A 117 -4.25 14.85 -22.28
C VAL A 117 -4.48 13.36 -22.19
N ILE A 118 -3.48 12.60 -21.78
CA ILE A 118 -3.51 11.14 -21.62
C ILE A 118 -3.33 10.82 -20.15
N THR A 119 -4.12 9.86 -19.65
CA THR A 119 -4.09 9.41 -18.24
C THR A 119 -3.87 7.91 -18.09
N GLY A 120 -3.93 7.17 -19.18
CA GLY A 120 -3.73 5.72 -19.12
C GLY A 120 -3.79 5.06 -20.48
N LEU A 121 -3.27 3.84 -20.50
CA LEU A 121 -3.29 2.90 -21.60
C LEU A 121 -3.94 1.60 -21.13
N ALA A 122 -4.87 1.05 -21.91
CA ALA A 122 -5.34 -0.31 -21.74
C ALA A 122 -4.81 -1.18 -22.89
N MET A 123 -4.33 -2.37 -22.54
CA MET A 123 -3.82 -3.37 -23.45
C MET A 123 -4.60 -4.68 -23.26
N ARG A 124 -5.26 -5.13 -24.31
CA ARG A 124 -5.93 -6.43 -24.34
C ARG A 124 -4.99 -7.47 -24.94
N PRO A 125 -4.64 -8.53 -24.21
CA PRO A 125 -3.86 -9.63 -24.76
C PRO A 125 -4.65 -10.38 -25.84
N ARG A 126 -3.94 -11.24 -26.62
CA ARG A 126 -4.60 -12.14 -27.57
C ARG A 126 -5.62 -13.05 -26.87
N SER A 127 -6.76 -13.32 -27.55
CA SER A 127 -7.91 -14.03 -26.97
C SER A 127 -7.93 -15.53 -27.25
N ASP A 128 -7.00 -16.06 -28.03
CA ASP A 128 -6.96 -17.48 -28.47
C ASP A 128 -6.34 -18.43 -27.44
N SER A 129 -6.31 -18.06 -26.17
CA SER A 129 -5.79 -18.83 -25.03
C SER A 129 -4.29 -19.18 -25.08
N SER A 130 -3.56 -18.73 -26.12
CA SER A 130 -2.11 -18.92 -26.20
C SER A 130 -1.40 -17.87 -25.34
N PRO A 131 -0.50 -18.27 -24.41
CA PRO A 131 0.29 -17.32 -23.62
C PRO A 131 1.43 -16.69 -24.43
N ASN A 132 1.62 -17.09 -25.68
CA ASN A 132 2.72 -16.64 -26.54
C ASN A 132 2.60 -15.14 -26.85
N GLY A 133 3.57 -14.38 -26.38
CA GLY A 133 3.62 -12.94 -26.53
C GLY A 133 2.83 -12.14 -25.49
N TRP A 134 2.30 -12.75 -24.43
CA TRP A 134 1.76 -12.00 -23.30
C TRP A 134 2.85 -11.14 -22.66
N ILE A 135 2.59 -9.84 -22.50
CA ILE A 135 3.57 -8.88 -22.00
C ILE A 135 3.61 -8.91 -20.48
N ALA A 136 4.81 -9.11 -19.92
CA ALA A 136 5.07 -8.98 -18.48
C ALA A 136 5.70 -7.60 -18.18
N ARG A 137 7.03 -7.47 -18.21
CA ARG A 137 7.67 -6.18 -17.98
C ARG A 137 7.38 -5.23 -19.12
N HIS A 138 6.98 -4.00 -18.75
CA HIS A 138 6.63 -2.98 -19.73
C HIS A 138 7.02 -1.58 -19.27
N GLU A 139 7.07 -0.67 -20.20
CA GLU A 139 7.19 0.78 -19.98
C GLU A 139 6.22 1.52 -20.90
N VAL A 140 5.57 2.54 -20.37
CA VAL A 140 4.73 3.48 -21.14
C VAL A 140 5.41 4.84 -21.15
N HIS A 141 5.64 5.40 -22.34
CA HIS A 141 6.20 6.71 -22.53
C HIS A 141 5.22 7.61 -23.29
N THR A 142 5.35 8.91 -23.05
CA THR A 142 4.59 9.94 -23.77
C THR A 142 5.55 10.94 -24.40
N SER A 143 5.15 11.53 -25.55
CA SER A 143 5.91 12.56 -26.23
C SER A 143 5.01 13.53 -26.97
N THR A 144 5.42 14.78 -27.11
CA THR A 144 4.71 15.79 -27.92
C THR A 144 5.22 15.82 -29.35
N ASP A 145 6.46 15.39 -29.62
CA ASP A 145 7.13 15.47 -30.92
C ASP A 145 7.46 14.10 -31.55
N GLY A 146 7.32 13.00 -30.80
CA GLY A 146 7.62 11.63 -31.26
C GLY A 146 9.11 11.28 -31.26
N THR A 147 9.99 12.19 -30.83
CA THR A 147 11.44 12.01 -30.76
C THR A 147 11.98 12.06 -29.35
N ASN A 148 11.51 13.00 -28.54
CA ASN A 148 11.89 13.18 -27.15
C ASN A 148 10.87 12.47 -26.24
N TRP A 149 11.28 11.35 -25.62
CA TRP A 149 10.38 10.47 -24.86
C TRP A 149 10.51 10.60 -23.34
N GLY A 150 11.64 11.06 -22.85
CA GLY A 150 11.90 11.18 -21.41
C GLY A 150 11.82 9.84 -20.66
N SER A 151 11.67 9.93 -19.35
CA SER A 151 11.43 8.75 -18.49
C SER A 151 10.03 8.20 -18.71
N PRO A 152 9.78 6.90 -18.43
CA PRO A 152 8.45 6.33 -18.53
C PRO A 152 7.48 7.02 -17.57
N VAL A 153 6.22 7.17 -17.99
CA VAL A 153 5.13 7.70 -17.17
C VAL A 153 4.45 6.60 -16.34
N ALA A 154 4.55 5.35 -16.82
CA ALA A 154 4.22 4.14 -16.07
C ALA A 154 5.18 3.03 -16.48
N TYR A 155 5.52 2.15 -15.54
CA TYR A 155 6.36 0.97 -15.78
C TYR A 155 6.07 -0.10 -14.74
N GLY A 156 6.35 -1.34 -15.08
CA GLY A 156 6.17 -2.42 -14.13
C GLY A 156 6.09 -3.78 -14.78
N THR A 157 5.34 -4.66 -14.14
CA THR A 157 5.11 -6.03 -14.59
C THR A 157 3.63 -6.37 -14.47
N TRP A 158 3.01 -6.73 -15.57
CA TRP A 158 1.63 -7.24 -15.58
C TRP A 158 1.60 -8.73 -15.24
N PHE A 159 0.52 -9.17 -14.61
CA PHE A 159 0.28 -10.59 -14.36
C PHE A 159 0.11 -11.35 -15.69
N GLY A 160 0.66 -12.55 -15.78
CA GLY A 160 0.67 -13.35 -17.01
C GLY A 160 -0.62 -14.13 -17.24
N ASP A 161 -1.68 -13.44 -17.68
CA ASP A 161 -2.95 -14.03 -18.09
C ASP A 161 -3.54 -13.23 -19.27
N ASN A 162 -4.73 -13.65 -19.76
CA ASN A 162 -5.43 -13.01 -20.88
C ASN A 162 -6.38 -11.89 -20.47
N THR A 163 -6.37 -11.42 -19.21
CA THR A 163 -7.18 -10.28 -18.77
C THR A 163 -6.63 -8.97 -19.34
N GLU A 164 -7.50 -7.97 -19.53
CA GLU A 164 -7.07 -6.65 -19.97
C GLU A 164 -6.14 -6.01 -18.91
N LYS A 165 -5.07 -5.37 -19.38
CA LYS A 165 -4.02 -4.74 -18.58
C LYS A 165 -4.14 -3.24 -18.67
N PHE A 166 -3.95 -2.55 -17.53
CA PHE A 166 -3.99 -1.10 -17.46
C PHE A 166 -2.66 -0.55 -16.96
N ALA A 167 -2.21 0.52 -17.58
CA ALA A 167 -1.15 1.40 -17.10
C ALA A 167 -1.76 2.79 -16.92
N ASN A 168 -2.22 3.10 -15.70
CA ASN A 168 -2.77 4.39 -15.34
C ASN A 168 -1.64 5.31 -14.84
N PHE A 169 -1.69 6.60 -15.17
CA PHE A 169 -0.67 7.57 -14.75
C PHE A 169 -1.25 8.98 -14.60
N GLU A 170 -0.49 9.86 -13.95
CA GLU A 170 -0.87 11.28 -13.84
C GLU A 170 -1.05 11.91 -15.22
N PRO A 171 -2.05 12.77 -15.43
CA PRO A 171 -2.37 13.36 -16.72
C PRO A 171 -1.15 14.01 -17.41
N ARG A 172 -0.90 13.65 -18.67
CA ARG A 172 0.21 14.18 -19.48
C ARG A 172 -0.29 14.67 -20.82
N SER A 173 0.15 15.86 -21.23
CA SER A 173 -0.07 16.35 -22.61
C SER A 173 0.87 15.60 -23.55
N ALA A 174 0.29 14.87 -24.51
CA ALA A 174 1.04 14.07 -25.48
C ALA A 174 0.34 14.03 -26.84
N ARG A 175 1.13 13.92 -27.89
CA ARG A 175 0.68 13.56 -29.24
C ARG A 175 1.04 12.11 -29.58
N TYR A 176 2.07 11.58 -28.91
CA TYR A 176 2.57 10.21 -29.12
C TYR A 176 2.56 9.46 -27.81
N VAL A 177 2.12 8.20 -27.84
CA VAL A 177 2.20 7.26 -26.73
C VAL A 177 2.96 6.01 -27.21
N ARG A 178 3.91 5.53 -26.42
CA ARG A 178 4.71 4.36 -26.73
C ARG A 178 4.62 3.34 -25.62
N LEU A 179 4.22 2.12 -25.98
CA LEU A 179 4.35 0.94 -25.13
C LEU A 179 5.61 0.17 -25.55
N ARG A 180 6.48 -0.13 -24.58
CA ARG A 180 7.64 -1.01 -24.73
C ARG A 180 7.36 -2.30 -23.98
N ALA A 181 7.31 -3.42 -24.70
CA ALA A 181 7.25 -4.77 -24.15
C ALA A 181 8.69 -5.24 -23.89
N ILE A 182 9.08 -5.35 -22.62
CA ILE A 182 10.44 -5.65 -22.20
C ILE A 182 10.65 -7.16 -22.04
N THR A 183 9.67 -7.85 -21.45
CA THR A 183 9.70 -9.32 -21.31
C THR A 183 8.32 -9.91 -21.58
N GLU A 184 8.32 -11.15 -21.99
CA GLU A 184 7.14 -11.98 -22.20
C GLU A 184 6.80 -12.75 -20.92
N ALA A 185 5.51 -12.95 -20.62
CA ALA A 185 5.03 -13.75 -19.50
C ALA A 185 4.87 -15.25 -19.85
N GLY A 186 4.78 -15.59 -21.13
CA GLY A 186 4.49 -16.94 -21.64
C GLY A 186 5.66 -17.94 -21.59
N GLY A 187 6.83 -17.54 -21.11
CA GLY A 187 8.00 -18.40 -20.89
C GLY A 187 9.03 -18.44 -22.01
N ASN A 188 8.70 -18.03 -23.23
CA ASN A 188 9.67 -17.98 -24.35
C ASN A 188 10.59 -16.77 -24.31
N ASN A 189 10.13 -15.69 -23.65
CA ASN A 189 10.83 -14.40 -23.50
C ASN A 189 11.34 -13.78 -24.81
N GLN A 190 10.62 -14.01 -25.90
CA GLN A 190 11.03 -13.55 -27.24
C GLN A 190 9.97 -12.69 -27.93
N PHE A 191 8.70 -12.82 -27.55
CA PHE A 191 7.59 -12.30 -28.34
C PHE A 191 6.80 -11.22 -27.60
N ALA A 192 6.00 -10.47 -28.38
CA ALA A 192 4.92 -9.66 -27.89
C ALA A 192 3.70 -9.80 -28.81
N SER A 193 2.52 -9.88 -28.23
CA SER A 193 1.24 -9.90 -28.94
C SER A 193 0.20 -9.06 -28.21
N ILE A 194 -0.62 -8.34 -28.97
CA ILE A 194 -1.66 -7.45 -28.45
C ILE A 194 -2.87 -7.52 -29.38
N ALA A 195 -4.06 -7.78 -28.83
CA ALA A 195 -5.29 -7.74 -29.59
C ALA A 195 -5.75 -6.28 -29.78
N GLU A 196 -5.83 -5.50 -28.71
CA GLU A 196 -6.34 -4.13 -28.77
C GLU A 196 -5.55 -3.20 -27.85
N LEU A 197 -5.38 -1.94 -28.28
CA LEU A 197 -4.87 -0.84 -27.49
C LEU A 197 -5.89 0.30 -27.41
N ASN A 198 -6.10 0.77 -26.18
CA ASN A 198 -6.94 1.92 -25.87
C ASN A 198 -6.16 2.96 -25.07
N LEU A 199 -6.54 4.22 -25.22
CA LEU A 199 -6.00 5.32 -24.42
C LEU A 199 -7.15 6.08 -23.77
N TYR A 200 -6.85 6.63 -22.60
CA TYR A 200 -7.82 7.32 -21.76
C TYR A 200 -7.38 8.75 -21.46
N THR A 201 -8.36 9.61 -21.17
CA THR A 201 -8.16 11.03 -20.84
C THR A 201 -8.96 11.44 -19.63
N ALA A 202 -8.38 12.32 -18.81
CA ALA A 202 -9.09 13.03 -17.75
C ALA A 202 -8.55 14.45 -17.63
N THR A 203 -9.18 15.26 -16.78
CA THR A 203 -8.72 16.63 -16.53
C THR A 203 -7.33 16.61 -15.91
N ALA A 204 -6.41 17.38 -16.48
CA ALA A 204 -5.07 17.54 -15.95
C ALA A 204 -5.12 18.14 -14.53
N LYS A 205 -4.29 17.58 -13.62
CA LYS A 205 -4.04 18.13 -12.29
C LYS A 205 -2.68 18.79 -12.27
N THR A 206 -2.62 20.01 -11.72
CA THR A 206 -1.37 20.75 -11.65
C THR A 206 -0.45 20.13 -10.58
N GLN A 207 0.73 19.72 -10.99
CA GLN A 207 1.80 19.33 -10.07
C GLN A 207 2.46 20.61 -9.52
N ASN A 208 2.73 20.63 -8.21
CA ASN A 208 3.29 21.80 -7.54
C ASN A 208 4.41 21.39 -6.57
N THR A 209 5.64 21.75 -6.90
CA THR A 209 6.81 21.41 -6.09
C THR A 209 6.77 22.00 -4.67
N ALA A 210 6.06 23.12 -4.46
CA ALA A 210 5.88 23.71 -3.13
C ALA A 210 4.94 22.89 -2.22
N THR A 211 4.15 21.99 -2.79
CA THR A 211 3.27 21.04 -2.07
C THR A 211 3.55 19.58 -2.45
N GLY A 212 4.72 19.33 -3.05
CA GLY A 212 5.15 18.02 -3.51
C GLY A 212 4.59 17.62 -4.87
N THR A 213 5.12 16.54 -5.44
CA THR A 213 4.68 16.04 -6.76
C THR A 213 4.54 14.52 -6.78
N TRP A 214 3.74 14.04 -7.73
CA TRP A 214 3.59 12.62 -8.01
C TRP A 214 4.45 12.20 -9.19
N GLY A 215 5.21 11.12 -9.02
CA GLY A 215 6.09 10.54 -10.02
C GLY A 215 5.37 9.60 -10.99
N ALA A 216 6.17 8.76 -11.65
CA ALA A 216 5.66 7.69 -12.50
C ALA A 216 4.88 6.65 -11.69
N THR A 217 3.98 5.96 -12.36
CA THR A 217 3.23 4.85 -11.77
C THR A 217 4.01 3.55 -11.92
N LEU A 218 4.04 2.77 -10.86
CA LEU A 218 4.63 1.43 -10.78
C LEU A 218 3.51 0.41 -10.87
N ASP A 219 3.46 -0.38 -11.94
CA ASP A 219 2.44 -1.42 -12.12
C ASP A 219 2.94 -2.75 -11.54
N PHE A 220 2.18 -3.29 -10.59
CA PHE A 220 2.45 -4.56 -9.92
C PHE A 220 1.60 -5.70 -10.52
N PRO A 221 2.10 -6.93 -10.53
CA PRO A 221 1.32 -8.11 -10.97
C PRO A 221 0.27 -8.55 -9.94
N VAL A 222 0.20 -7.90 -8.79
CA VAL A 222 -0.74 -8.15 -7.70
C VAL A 222 -1.29 -6.84 -7.17
N VAL A 223 -2.48 -6.82 -6.57
CA VAL A 223 -2.94 -5.64 -5.82
C VAL A 223 -2.12 -5.52 -4.55
N PRO A 224 -1.37 -4.41 -4.34
CA PRO A 224 -0.58 -4.20 -3.13
C PRO A 224 -1.48 -3.90 -1.92
N ALA A 225 -1.92 -4.94 -1.19
CA ALA A 225 -2.78 -4.81 -0.01
C ALA A 225 -2.01 -4.78 1.31
N ALA A 226 -0.77 -5.27 1.28
CA ALA A 226 0.17 -5.21 2.39
C ALA A 226 1.59 -5.01 1.86
N ALA A 227 2.47 -4.40 2.67
CA ALA A 227 3.84 -4.11 2.25
C ALA A 227 4.79 -3.88 3.43
N PHE A 228 6.08 -4.12 3.17
CA PHE A 228 7.19 -3.65 3.98
C PHE A 228 8.40 -3.36 3.10
N ILE A 229 9.41 -2.71 3.67
CA ILE A 229 10.69 -2.47 3.02
C ILE A 229 11.71 -3.44 3.62
N ASP A 230 12.43 -4.16 2.76
CA ASP A 230 13.58 -4.96 3.15
C ASP A 230 14.75 -4.02 3.54
N PRO A 231 15.12 -3.95 4.83
CA PRO A 231 16.02 -2.89 5.29
C PRO A 231 17.42 -2.92 4.68
N PRO A 232 18.08 -4.09 4.48
CA PRO A 232 19.41 -4.13 3.88
C PRO A 232 19.46 -3.72 2.41
N THR A 233 18.42 -4.02 1.64
CA THR A 233 18.42 -3.79 0.18
C THR A 233 17.61 -2.57 -0.25
N GLY A 234 16.70 -2.08 0.60
CA GLY A 234 15.74 -1.03 0.25
C GLY A 234 14.64 -1.48 -0.71
N LYS A 235 14.58 -2.77 -1.06
CA LYS A 235 13.50 -3.33 -1.89
C LYS A 235 12.16 -3.26 -1.16
N VAL A 236 11.09 -3.00 -1.90
CA VAL A 236 9.74 -3.01 -1.37
C VAL A 236 9.06 -4.32 -1.73
N ILE A 237 8.67 -5.07 -0.71
CA ILE A 237 7.90 -6.30 -0.86
C ILE A 237 6.43 -5.96 -0.62
N VAL A 238 5.57 -6.30 -1.59
CA VAL A 238 4.12 -6.15 -1.50
C VAL A 238 3.45 -7.50 -1.72
N TRP A 239 2.23 -7.67 -1.21
CA TRP A 239 1.44 -8.86 -1.51
C TRP A 239 -0.05 -8.59 -1.52
N SER A 240 -0.78 -9.51 -2.15
CA SER A 240 -2.23 -9.58 -2.21
C SER A 240 -2.76 -10.66 -1.26
N ALA A 241 -3.17 -11.78 -1.82
CA ALA A 241 -3.67 -12.99 -1.16
C ALA A 241 -3.17 -14.21 -1.95
N TRP A 242 -3.90 -15.33 -1.88
CA TRP A 242 -3.68 -16.49 -2.75
C TRP A 242 -3.97 -16.18 -4.24
N ARG A 243 -4.73 -15.11 -4.53
CA ARG A 243 -4.93 -14.55 -5.88
C ARG A 243 -4.35 -13.15 -5.97
N TYR A 244 -4.06 -12.74 -7.20
CA TYR A 244 -3.48 -11.43 -7.48
C TYR A 244 -4.48 -10.27 -7.33
N ASP A 245 -5.80 -10.56 -7.43
CA ASP A 245 -6.90 -9.60 -7.51
C ASP A 245 -8.02 -9.84 -6.48
N ASP A 246 -7.99 -10.98 -5.75
CA ASP A 246 -9.08 -11.43 -4.90
C ASP A 246 -8.56 -12.14 -3.65
N PHE A 247 -9.21 -11.94 -2.53
CA PHE A 247 -8.94 -12.64 -1.27
C PHE A 247 -9.98 -13.69 -0.90
N SER A 248 -11.13 -13.70 -1.59
CA SER A 248 -12.24 -14.61 -1.27
C SER A 248 -11.86 -16.08 -1.47
N GLY A 249 -12.42 -16.96 -0.64
CA GLY A 249 -12.12 -18.39 -0.67
C GLY A 249 -10.73 -18.76 -0.15
N GLY A 250 -10.21 -18.01 0.84
CA GLY A 250 -8.90 -18.16 1.49
C GLY A 250 -8.56 -19.55 2.02
N ASN A 251 -7.54 -19.68 2.89
CA ASN A 251 -6.96 -20.95 3.37
C ASN A 251 -6.37 -21.81 2.25
N ARG A 252 -5.66 -21.18 1.31
CA ARG A 252 -5.01 -21.90 0.20
C ARG A 252 -3.57 -22.30 0.51
N GLY A 253 -3.00 -21.82 1.63
CA GLY A 253 -1.65 -22.14 2.05
C GLY A 253 -0.56 -21.52 1.17
N TYR A 254 -0.84 -20.43 0.47
CA TYR A 254 0.16 -19.65 -0.27
C TYR A 254 -0.28 -18.21 -0.48
N THR A 255 0.70 -17.35 -0.76
CA THR A 255 0.48 -15.92 -1.04
C THR A 255 1.22 -15.51 -2.30
N LEU A 256 0.59 -14.68 -3.13
CA LEU A 256 1.24 -14.01 -4.25
C LEU A 256 1.90 -12.71 -3.76
N THR A 257 3.21 -12.63 -3.90
CA THR A 257 4.02 -11.47 -3.55
C THR A 257 4.64 -10.85 -4.78
N SER A 258 5.01 -9.58 -4.68
CA SER A 258 5.80 -8.89 -5.68
C SER A 258 6.87 -8.04 -5.00
N THR A 259 8.02 -7.91 -5.62
CA THR A 259 9.14 -7.13 -5.11
C THR A 259 9.51 -6.06 -6.12
N TRP A 260 9.48 -4.80 -5.71
CA TRP A 260 10.06 -3.69 -6.46
C TRP A 260 11.45 -3.38 -5.94
N ASP A 261 12.41 -3.34 -6.85
CA ASP A 261 13.78 -2.90 -6.60
C ASP A 261 13.95 -1.45 -7.08
N PRO A 262 14.04 -0.47 -6.19
CA PRO A 262 14.19 0.95 -6.58
C PRO A 262 15.49 1.25 -7.34
N ALA A 263 16.55 0.44 -7.15
CA ALA A 263 17.84 0.67 -7.80
C ALA A 263 17.81 0.30 -9.29
N THR A 264 17.00 -0.70 -9.66
CA THR A 264 16.89 -1.21 -11.04
C THR A 264 15.55 -0.93 -11.70
N ASN A 265 14.57 -0.44 -10.93
CA ASN A 265 13.17 -0.30 -11.34
C ASN A 265 12.52 -1.60 -11.83
N VAL A 266 13.03 -2.74 -11.36
CA VAL A 266 12.49 -4.06 -11.69
C VAL A 266 11.40 -4.43 -10.67
N ILE A 267 10.25 -4.85 -11.20
CA ILE A 267 9.16 -5.44 -10.42
C ILE A 267 9.08 -6.91 -10.78
N SER A 268 9.28 -7.78 -9.79
CA SER A 268 9.23 -9.24 -9.94
C SER A 268 8.04 -9.80 -9.18
N GLN A 269 7.59 -11.00 -9.55
CA GLN A 269 6.54 -11.75 -8.87
C GLN A 269 7.09 -13.01 -8.26
N ARG A 270 6.57 -13.41 -7.10
CA ARG A 270 6.89 -14.67 -6.45
C ARG A 270 5.65 -15.24 -5.76
N THR A 271 5.46 -16.54 -5.83
CA THR A 271 4.47 -17.27 -5.04
C THR A 271 5.15 -17.87 -3.82
N ILE A 272 4.69 -17.53 -2.62
CA ILE A 272 5.20 -18.06 -1.36
C ILE A 272 4.33 -19.24 -0.93
N GLN A 273 4.84 -20.46 -1.09
CA GLN A 273 4.13 -21.71 -0.75
C GLN A 273 4.78 -22.46 0.42
N ASN A 274 6.07 -22.24 0.64
CA ASN A 274 6.86 -22.98 1.62
C ASN A 274 6.45 -22.70 3.08
N THR A 275 5.77 -21.59 3.34
CA THR A 275 5.23 -21.26 4.66
C THR A 275 3.81 -21.78 4.89
N ARG A 276 3.14 -22.28 3.86
CA ARG A 276 1.73 -22.74 3.88
C ARG A 276 0.80 -21.69 4.49
N HIS A 277 0.99 -20.43 4.10
CA HIS A 277 0.33 -19.28 4.68
C HIS A 277 -0.27 -18.38 3.59
N ASP A 278 -1.57 -18.21 3.58
CA ASP A 278 -2.25 -17.11 2.89
C ASP A 278 -2.24 -15.91 3.82
N MET A 279 -1.28 -15.01 3.59
CA MET A 279 -0.96 -13.86 4.44
C MET A 279 -1.89 -12.65 4.20
N PHE A 280 -3.10 -12.84 3.74
CA PHE A 280 -4.04 -11.73 3.57
C PHE A 280 -4.65 -11.31 4.92
N CYS A 281 -4.72 -10.01 5.19
CA CYS A 281 -5.19 -9.42 6.46
C CYS A 281 -4.37 -9.82 7.70
N PRO A 282 -3.04 -9.79 7.65
CA PRO A 282 -2.19 -10.24 8.74
C PRO A 282 -1.93 -9.15 9.79
N GLY A 283 -1.35 -9.53 10.92
CA GLY A 283 -0.49 -8.66 11.72
C GLY A 283 0.93 -8.68 11.14
N ILE A 284 1.61 -7.52 11.12
CA ILE A 284 2.97 -7.41 10.57
C ILE A 284 3.82 -6.58 11.52
N SER A 285 5.00 -7.09 11.90
CA SER A 285 5.99 -6.34 12.70
C SER A 285 7.39 -6.84 12.44
N MET A 286 8.39 -5.96 12.57
CA MET A 286 9.80 -6.34 12.50
C MET A 286 10.30 -6.74 13.91
N ASP A 287 10.84 -7.94 14.08
CA ASP A 287 11.42 -8.36 15.35
C ASP A 287 12.77 -7.67 15.68
N GLY A 288 13.28 -7.93 16.87
CA GLY A 288 14.55 -7.34 17.32
C GLY A 288 15.78 -7.78 16.52
N ASN A 289 15.69 -8.88 15.77
CA ASN A 289 16.73 -9.37 14.86
C ASN A 289 16.63 -8.76 13.45
N GLY A 290 15.56 -8.00 13.19
CA GLY A 290 15.29 -7.39 11.89
C GLY A 290 14.54 -8.28 10.91
N GLN A 291 14.02 -9.43 11.34
CA GLN A 291 13.14 -10.27 10.54
C GLN A 291 11.72 -9.70 10.55
N MET A 292 11.05 -9.77 9.41
CA MET A 292 9.64 -9.37 9.33
C MET A 292 8.75 -10.54 9.72
N VAL A 293 7.95 -10.37 10.77
CA VAL A 293 7.02 -11.38 11.31
C VAL A 293 5.63 -11.08 10.80
N VAL A 294 5.06 -11.99 10.02
CA VAL A 294 3.73 -11.91 9.43
C VAL A 294 2.85 -12.99 10.03
N THR A 295 1.75 -12.60 10.67
CA THR A 295 0.93 -13.49 11.50
C THR A 295 -0.52 -13.50 11.07
N GLY A 296 -1.18 -14.66 11.09
CA GLY A 296 -2.62 -14.79 10.88
C GLY A 296 -3.11 -14.30 9.52
N GLY A 297 -4.35 -13.90 9.47
CA GLY A 297 -5.04 -13.53 8.23
C GLY A 297 -5.94 -14.65 7.73
N ASN A 298 -5.94 -14.95 6.44
CA ASN A 298 -6.76 -16.03 5.89
C ASN A 298 -6.39 -17.39 6.49
N ASP A 299 -5.09 -17.73 6.59
CA ASP A 299 -4.60 -18.88 7.35
C ASP A 299 -4.35 -18.46 8.81
N ALA A 300 -5.40 -18.34 9.57
CA ALA A 300 -5.57 -17.55 10.78
C ALA A 300 -4.60 -17.84 11.96
N ALA A 301 -4.01 -19.03 12.05
CA ALA A 301 -3.02 -19.35 13.11
C ALA A 301 -1.58 -19.26 12.63
N ARG A 302 -1.33 -19.16 11.33
CA ARG A 302 0.01 -19.26 10.74
C ARG A 302 0.90 -18.07 11.10
N THR A 303 2.21 -18.35 11.16
CA THR A 303 3.26 -17.34 11.26
C THR A 303 4.30 -17.60 10.18
N SER A 304 4.62 -16.55 9.42
CA SER A 304 5.70 -16.54 8.44
C SER A 304 6.73 -15.48 8.81
N LEU A 305 8.00 -15.79 8.61
CA LEU A 305 9.10 -14.85 8.79
C LEU A 305 9.71 -14.54 7.42
N TYR A 306 10.03 -13.28 7.19
CA TYR A 306 10.91 -12.90 6.10
C TYR A 306 12.29 -12.59 6.68
N ASP A 307 13.28 -13.33 6.20
CA ASP A 307 14.68 -13.14 6.59
C ASP A 307 15.38 -12.23 5.56
N PRO A 308 15.74 -11.00 5.93
CA PRO A 308 16.38 -10.06 5.01
C PRO A 308 17.81 -10.48 4.61
N ALA A 309 18.49 -11.32 5.43
CA ALA A 309 19.84 -11.76 5.09
C ALA A 309 19.87 -12.75 3.91
N THR A 310 18.78 -13.51 3.73
CA THR A 310 18.65 -14.51 2.66
C THR A 310 17.57 -14.19 1.64
N GLU A 311 16.86 -13.07 1.80
CA GLU A 311 15.68 -12.68 1.02
C GLU A 311 14.65 -13.84 0.91
N SER A 312 14.46 -14.59 1.98
CA SER A 312 13.64 -15.81 1.99
C SER A 312 12.53 -15.79 3.04
N TRP A 313 11.45 -16.50 2.71
CA TRP A 313 10.33 -16.73 3.61
C TRP A 313 10.52 -18.04 4.36
N ILE A 314 10.26 -18.03 5.68
CA ILE A 314 10.46 -19.16 6.59
C ILE A 314 9.17 -19.37 7.38
N SER A 315 8.74 -20.61 7.55
CA SER A 315 7.63 -20.97 8.44
C SER A 315 8.07 -20.87 9.90
N ALA A 316 7.24 -20.28 10.75
CA ALA A 316 7.44 -20.23 12.20
C ALA A 316 6.30 -20.98 12.92
N PRO A 317 6.39 -21.20 14.24
CA PRO A 317 5.30 -21.81 15.00
C PRO A 317 3.99 -21.04 14.89
N ASP A 318 2.88 -21.77 14.87
CA ASP A 318 1.55 -21.19 14.82
C ASP A 318 1.22 -20.44 16.12
N MET A 319 0.45 -19.36 16.02
CA MET A 319 -0.14 -18.67 17.17
C MET A 319 -1.02 -19.62 17.99
N LYS A 320 -1.21 -19.32 19.27
CA LYS A 320 -2.13 -20.07 20.15
C LYS A 320 -3.59 -19.80 19.81
N ILE A 321 -3.88 -18.59 19.34
CA ILE A 321 -5.20 -18.16 18.93
C ILE A 321 -5.19 -17.80 17.45
N ALA A 322 -6.11 -18.37 16.68
CA ALA A 322 -6.30 -18.04 15.27
C ALA A 322 -6.87 -16.62 15.13
N ARG A 323 -6.24 -15.76 14.29
CA ARG A 323 -6.55 -14.33 14.16
C ARG A 323 -6.52 -13.87 12.70
N GLY A 324 -7.27 -12.84 12.41
CA GLY A 324 -7.15 -12.03 11.19
C GLY A 324 -7.61 -10.61 11.48
N TYR A 325 -6.95 -9.61 10.87
CA TYR A 325 -7.08 -8.18 11.18
C TYR A 325 -6.58 -7.79 12.59
N GLN A 326 -5.79 -8.66 13.22
CA GLN A 326 -5.13 -8.35 14.48
C GLN A 326 -4.09 -7.25 14.31
N SER A 327 -3.82 -6.54 15.40
CA SER A 327 -2.70 -5.63 15.46
C SER A 327 -1.46 -6.30 16.05
N SER A 328 -0.29 -5.90 15.55
CA SER A 328 1.01 -6.44 15.96
C SER A 328 1.98 -5.30 16.19
N VAL A 329 2.92 -5.46 17.13
CA VAL A 329 3.95 -4.46 17.45
C VAL A 329 5.17 -5.10 18.07
N THR A 330 6.35 -4.50 17.82
CA THR A 330 7.62 -4.89 18.45
C THR A 330 7.71 -4.32 19.86
N LEU A 331 8.00 -5.17 20.83
CA LEU A 331 8.27 -4.81 22.22
C LEU A 331 9.66 -4.22 22.41
N SER A 332 9.91 -3.60 23.58
CA SER A 332 11.22 -3.04 23.94
C SER A 332 12.35 -4.08 24.01
N ASP A 333 12.04 -5.34 24.17
CA ASP A 333 13.00 -6.45 24.16
C ASP A 333 13.15 -7.16 22.80
N GLY A 334 12.46 -6.67 21.77
CA GLY A 334 12.51 -7.21 20.41
C GLY A 334 11.55 -8.36 20.11
N ARG A 335 10.79 -8.83 21.10
CA ARG A 335 9.69 -9.79 20.88
C ARG A 335 8.51 -9.12 20.19
N ILE A 336 7.60 -9.91 19.64
CA ILE A 336 6.41 -9.42 18.95
C ILE A 336 5.17 -9.68 19.80
N PHE A 337 4.41 -8.64 20.08
CA PHE A 337 3.10 -8.73 20.71
C PHE A 337 1.98 -8.60 19.66
N THR A 338 0.93 -9.41 19.79
CA THR A 338 -0.28 -9.33 18.96
C THR A 338 -1.53 -9.48 19.81
N ILE A 339 -2.65 -8.83 19.39
CA ILE A 339 -3.91 -8.82 20.13
C ILE A 339 -5.10 -8.64 19.19
N GLY A 340 -6.28 -9.17 19.59
CA GLY A 340 -7.53 -9.03 18.85
C GLY A 340 -7.58 -9.85 17.57
N GLY A 341 -8.30 -9.37 16.58
CA GLY A 341 -8.35 -9.98 15.25
C GLY A 341 -9.44 -11.03 15.08
N SER A 342 -10.68 -10.72 15.43
CA SER A 342 -11.81 -11.64 15.34
C SER A 342 -12.40 -11.80 13.93
N TRP A 343 -11.81 -11.18 12.90
CA TRP A 343 -12.24 -11.37 11.51
C TRP A 343 -12.05 -12.81 11.02
N SER A 344 -10.97 -13.46 11.44
CA SER A 344 -10.67 -14.88 11.14
C SER A 344 -10.51 -15.67 12.42
N GLY A 345 -10.72 -17.00 12.36
CA GLY A 345 -10.56 -17.88 13.51
C GLY A 345 -11.66 -17.78 14.56
N GLY A 346 -12.84 -17.26 14.19
CA GLY A 346 -14.00 -17.10 15.07
C GLY A 346 -14.07 -15.75 15.77
N GLU A 347 -15.28 -15.36 16.22
CA GLU A 347 -15.58 -14.11 16.89
C GLU A 347 -15.70 -14.34 18.41
N PHE A 348 -14.69 -13.93 19.15
CA PHE A 348 -14.65 -14.00 20.63
C PHE A 348 -13.52 -13.12 21.17
N ASN A 349 -13.45 -12.96 22.48
CA ASN A 349 -12.34 -12.29 23.15
C ASN A 349 -11.01 -12.98 22.79
N LYS A 350 -10.09 -12.26 22.13
CA LYS A 350 -8.77 -12.74 21.74
C LYS A 350 -7.71 -11.94 22.45
N PRO A 351 -7.31 -12.37 23.66
CA PRO A 351 -6.27 -11.70 24.45
C PRO A 351 -4.93 -11.70 23.75
N GLY A 352 -3.97 -11.00 24.33
CA GLY A 352 -2.62 -10.86 23.79
C GLY A 352 -1.83 -12.14 23.71
N GLU A 353 -0.90 -12.20 22.76
CA GLU A 353 0.12 -13.24 22.63
C GLU A 353 1.47 -12.61 22.32
N ILE A 354 2.57 -13.24 22.75
CA ILE A 354 3.93 -12.83 22.43
C ILE A 354 4.65 -13.92 21.64
N TYR A 355 5.24 -13.53 20.52
CA TYR A 355 6.23 -14.33 19.81
C TYR A 355 7.64 -13.99 20.28
N ASP A 356 8.36 -15.00 20.75
CA ASP A 356 9.78 -14.91 21.07
C ASP A 356 10.60 -15.43 19.88
N PRO A 357 11.37 -14.56 19.19
CA PRO A 357 12.15 -14.98 18.02
C PRO A 357 13.38 -15.83 18.37
N VAL A 358 13.85 -15.80 19.63
CA VAL A 358 14.97 -16.61 20.10
C VAL A 358 14.48 -18.00 20.48
N ALA A 359 13.46 -18.08 21.33
CA ALA A 359 12.84 -19.35 21.74
C ALA A 359 11.98 -19.97 20.63
N LYS A 360 11.62 -19.20 19.59
CA LYS A 360 10.74 -19.58 18.47
C LYS A 360 9.43 -20.16 18.97
N GLN A 361 8.76 -19.45 19.85
CA GLN A 361 7.49 -19.89 20.43
C GLN A 361 6.54 -18.73 20.70
N TRP A 362 5.25 -19.04 20.71
CA TRP A 362 4.17 -18.14 21.14
C TRP A 362 3.79 -18.42 22.60
N THR A 363 3.60 -17.37 23.35
CA THR A 363 3.09 -17.39 24.73
C THR A 363 1.81 -16.59 24.82
N LEU A 364 0.73 -17.22 25.30
CA LEU A 364 -0.55 -16.57 25.54
C LEU A 364 -0.49 -15.70 26.79
N LEU A 365 -1.09 -14.52 26.72
CA LEU A 365 -1.28 -13.59 27.83
C LEU A 365 -2.78 -13.45 28.11
N PRO A 366 -3.39 -14.35 28.88
CA PRO A 366 -4.84 -14.41 29.04
C PRO A 366 -5.46 -13.17 29.69
N ASP A 367 -4.70 -12.42 30.49
CA ASP A 367 -5.16 -11.22 31.19
C ASP A 367 -4.86 -9.92 30.40
N ALA A 368 -4.14 -10.01 29.27
CA ALA A 368 -4.02 -8.92 28.30
C ALA A 368 -5.27 -8.87 27.43
N GLU A 369 -6.39 -8.43 27.99
CA GLU A 369 -7.71 -8.49 27.36
C GLU A 369 -7.90 -7.45 26.27
N VAL A 370 -8.57 -7.83 25.16
CA VAL A 370 -8.95 -6.91 24.08
C VAL A 370 -10.28 -6.19 24.35
N VAL A 371 -11.17 -6.79 25.12
CA VAL A 371 -12.54 -6.28 25.34
C VAL A 371 -12.58 -4.81 25.80
N PRO A 372 -11.72 -4.31 26.72
CA PRO A 372 -11.73 -2.90 27.10
C PRO A 372 -11.41 -1.92 25.98
N MET A 373 -10.77 -2.40 24.88
CA MET A 373 -10.33 -1.58 23.74
C MET A 373 -11.33 -1.56 22.58
N LEU A 374 -12.43 -2.31 22.69
CA LEU A 374 -13.41 -2.45 21.61
C LEU A 374 -14.24 -1.18 21.41
N THR A 375 -14.64 -0.92 20.17
CA THR A 375 -15.52 0.18 19.78
C THR A 375 -16.98 -0.25 19.80
N GLN A 376 -17.90 0.68 19.57
CA GLN A 376 -19.33 0.42 19.44
C GLN A 376 -19.72 0.26 17.95
N ASP A 377 -19.03 -0.61 17.22
CA ASP A 377 -19.34 -0.87 15.81
C ASP A 377 -20.75 -1.42 15.64
N HIS A 378 -21.52 -0.87 14.68
CA HIS A 378 -22.92 -1.27 14.46
C HIS A 378 -23.07 -2.71 13.94
N GLN A 379 -21.99 -3.33 13.45
CA GLN A 379 -21.98 -4.72 12.97
C GLN A 379 -21.58 -5.73 14.06
N GLY A 380 -21.41 -5.29 15.28
CA GLY A 380 -21.12 -6.14 16.43
C GLY A 380 -19.82 -5.83 17.16
N LEU A 381 -19.76 -6.26 18.41
CA LEU A 381 -18.66 -5.95 19.31
C LEU A 381 -17.29 -6.40 18.78
N PHE A 382 -17.19 -7.64 18.31
CA PHE A 382 -15.90 -8.19 17.83
C PHE A 382 -15.52 -7.72 16.43
N ARG A 383 -16.39 -7.03 15.70
CA ARG A 383 -16.03 -6.30 14.49
C ARG A 383 -15.08 -5.15 14.80
N SER A 384 -15.11 -4.63 16.01
CA SER A 384 -14.37 -3.45 16.48
C SER A 384 -12.96 -3.75 17.01
N ASP A 385 -12.55 -5.01 17.20
CA ASP A 385 -11.17 -5.36 17.59
C ASP A 385 -10.19 -5.34 16.41
N ASN A 386 -10.69 -5.06 15.22
CA ASN A 386 -9.89 -4.91 14.02
C ASN A 386 -9.07 -3.62 14.06
N HIS A 387 -7.78 -3.73 13.73
CA HIS A 387 -6.91 -2.57 13.54
C HIS A 387 -6.74 -1.70 14.79
N VAL A 388 -6.56 -2.32 15.96
CA VAL A 388 -6.23 -1.61 17.21
C VAL A 388 -4.89 -0.88 17.04
N TRP A 389 -4.82 0.40 17.44
CA TRP A 389 -3.59 1.19 17.33
C TRP A 389 -2.72 0.96 18.55
N ILE A 390 -1.66 0.17 18.41
CA ILE A 390 -0.78 -0.22 19.51
C ILE A 390 0.67 0.21 19.26
N PHE A 391 1.35 0.62 20.32
CA PHE A 391 2.73 1.07 20.30
C PHE A 391 3.52 0.37 21.40
N GLY A 392 4.55 -0.41 21.05
CA GLY A 392 5.48 -0.97 22.03
C GLY A 392 6.17 0.16 22.79
N TRP A 393 6.28 0.04 24.11
CA TRP A 393 6.82 1.07 24.97
C TRP A 393 7.76 0.50 26.02
N ARG A 394 8.07 1.30 27.03
CA ARG A 394 9.03 1.00 28.10
C ARG A 394 8.69 -0.29 28.85
N ASN A 395 9.71 -1.00 29.30
CA ASN A 395 9.56 -2.19 30.14
C ASN A 395 8.63 -3.26 29.56
N GLY A 396 8.68 -3.46 28.24
CA GLY A 396 7.81 -4.44 27.56
C GLY A 396 6.33 -4.07 27.50
N SER A 397 5.92 -2.91 28.00
CA SER A 397 4.51 -2.49 27.91
C SER A 397 4.11 -2.08 26.50
N VAL A 398 2.82 -2.08 26.25
CA VAL A 398 2.21 -1.63 24.99
C VAL A 398 1.17 -0.56 25.32
N PHE A 399 1.18 0.54 24.57
CA PHE A 399 0.17 1.58 24.65
C PHE A 399 -0.84 1.41 23.52
N GLN A 400 -2.13 1.34 23.85
CA GLN A 400 -3.23 1.35 22.88
C GLN A 400 -3.82 2.75 22.80
N ALA A 401 -3.71 3.39 21.59
CA ALA A 401 -4.15 4.74 21.31
C ALA A 401 -5.57 4.86 20.73
N GLY A 402 -6.17 3.76 20.34
CA GLY A 402 -7.47 3.65 19.68
C GLY A 402 -7.60 2.33 18.91
N PRO A 403 -8.63 2.19 18.03
CA PRO A 403 -9.58 3.19 17.50
C PRO A 403 -10.71 3.58 18.47
N SER A 404 -10.92 2.84 19.57
CA SER A 404 -11.90 3.24 20.61
C SER A 404 -11.55 4.61 21.20
N THR A 405 -12.55 5.26 21.78
CA THR A 405 -12.33 6.49 22.55
C THR A 405 -11.45 6.23 23.77
N ALA A 406 -11.60 5.07 24.42
CA ALA A 406 -10.77 4.65 25.54
C ALA A 406 -9.35 4.27 25.09
N MET A 407 -8.36 4.58 25.92
CA MET A 407 -6.95 4.23 25.72
C MET A 407 -6.47 3.36 26.88
N HIS A 408 -5.52 2.45 26.62
CA HIS A 408 -5.05 1.49 27.60
C HIS A 408 -3.54 1.30 27.58
N TRP A 409 -3.02 0.91 28.74
CA TRP A 409 -1.73 0.26 28.86
C TRP A 409 -1.95 -1.25 28.94
N ILE A 410 -1.13 -2.00 28.22
CA ILE A 410 -1.10 -3.45 28.25
C ILE A 410 0.27 -3.84 28.76
N TYR A 411 0.29 -4.60 29.85
CA TYR A 411 1.52 -5.21 30.40
C TYR A 411 1.70 -6.60 29.78
N THR A 412 2.94 -6.97 29.54
CA THR A 412 3.26 -8.22 28.81
C THR A 412 4.05 -9.21 29.66
N ASP A 413 4.25 -8.94 30.94
CA ASP A 413 4.84 -9.83 31.93
C ASP A 413 3.78 -10.72 32.59
N GLY A 414 4.21 -11.88 33.10
CA GLY A 414 3.31 -12.85 33.72
C GLY A 414 2.23 -13.36 32.76
N THR A 415 0.97 -13.17 33.15
CA THR A 415 -0.23 -13.51 32.36
C THR A 415 -0.75 -12.33 31.52
N GLY A 416 -0.07 -11.19 31.59
CA GLY A 416 -0.51 -9.92 31.02
C GLY A 416 -1.46 -9.16 31.95
N ASP A 417 -1.78 -7.92 31.57
CA ASP A 417 -2.80 -7.10 32.21
C ASP A 417 -3.20 -5.95 31.27
N THR A 418 -4.42 -5.45 31.41
CA THR A 418 -4.91 -4.31 30.63
C THR A 418 -5.54 -3.29 31.58
N ILE A 419 -4.94 -2.10 31.65
CA ILE A 419 -5.39 -1.00 32.52
C ILE A 419 -5.72 0.26 31.72
N SER A 420 -6.64 1.09 32.23
CA SER A 420 -7.02 2.35 31.57
C SER A 420 -5.88 3.36 31.56
N ALA A 421 -5.63 3.98 30.41
CA ALA A 421 -4.74 5.11 30.20
C ALA A 421 -5.53 6.42 29.90
N GLY A 422 -6.83 6.44 30.15
CA GLY A 422 -7.71 7.58 29.87
C GLY A 422 -8.50 7.47 28.57
N SER A 423 -8.89 8.61 28.01
CA SER A 423 -9.69 8.65 26.79
C SER A 423 -9.26 9.77 25.84
N ARG A 424 -9.63 9.65 24.56
CA ARG A 424 -9.45 10.71 23.56
C ARG A 424 -10.51 11.82 23.70
N ASN A 425 -10.71 12.31 24.92
CA ASN A 425 -11.70 13.35 25.27
C ASN A 425 -13.15 12.92 24.87
N SER A 426 -13.90 13.85 24.26
CA SER A 426 -15.27 13.63 23.77
C SER A 426 -15.31 13.12 22.31
N ALA A 427 -14.16 12.77 21.72
CA ALA A 427 -14.15 12.26 20.34
C ALA A 427 -14.82 10.88 20.27
N PRO A 428 -15.59 10.59 19.21
CA PRO A 428 -16.16 9.27 19.00
C PRO A 428 -15.07 8.24 18.66
N ASP A 429 -15.46 6.99 18.63
CA ASP A 429 -14.63 5.91 18.06
C ASP A 429 -14.20 6.26 16.64
N ALA A 430 -13.04 5.76 16.22
CA ALA A 430 -12.39 6.14 14.98
C ALA A 430 -11.89 4.92 14.19
N MET A 431 -12.81 3.96 13.95
CA MET A 431 -12.52 2.74 13.17
C MET A 431 -11.85 3.07 11.83
N CYS A 432 -10.80 2.33 11.50
CA CYS A 432 -10.01 2.50 10.27
C CYS A 432 -9.48 3.93 10.05
N GLY A 433 -9.33 4.70 11.14
CA GLY A 433 -8.50 5.89 11.18
C GLY A 433 -7.02 5.52 11.25
N ASN A 434 -6.19 6.47 11.66
CA ASN A 434 -4.75 6.27 11.69
C ASN A 434 -4.10 6.84 12.95
N ALA A 435 -3.00 6.23 13.40
CA ALA A 435 -2.19 6.72 14.50
C ALA A 435 -0.69 6.54 14.19
N VAL A 436 0.12 7.56 14.50
CA VAL A 436 1.56 7.60 14.19
C VAL A 436 2.35 8.21 15.34
N MET A 437 3.37 7.51 15.82
CA MET A 437 4.34 8.05 16.78
C MET A 437 5.43 8.85 16.05
N PHE A 438 5.24 10.17 15.91
CA PHE A 438 6.13 11.04 15.15
C PHE A 438 7.28 11.62 15.97
N ASP A 439 7.20 11.57 17.30
CA ASP A 439 8.27 11.93 18.23
C ASP A 439 8.24 11.00 19.44
N ALA A 440 9.01 9.90 19.37
CA ALA A 440 9.05 8.90 20.43
C ALA A 440 9.80 9.40 21.68
N VAL A 441 10.73 10.37 21.54
CA VAL A 441 11.44 10.95 22.71
C VAL A 441 10.46 11.73 23.60
N ALA A 442 9.55 12.47 22.98
CA ALA A 442 8.51 13.23 23.67
C ALA A 442 7.22 12.42 23.90
N GLY A 443 7.17 11.15 23.52
CA GLY A 443 5.99 10.28 23.64
C GLY A 443 4.79 10.76 22.83
N LYS A 444 4.99 11.43 21.67
CA LYS A 444 3.93 12.09 20.91
C LYS A 444 3.40 11.19 19.78
N ILE A 445 2.08 11.00 19.80
CA ILE A 445 1.33 10.24 18.80
C ILE A 445 0.28 11.18 18.18
N LEU A 446 0.25 11.24 16.85
CA LEU A 446 -0.86 11.82 16.10
C LEU A 446 -1.91 10.74 15.87
N SER A 447 -3.18 11.00 16.19
CA SER A 447 -4.30 10.18 15.73
C SER A 447 -5.28 11.02 14.93
N CYS A 448 -5.84 10.48 13.83
CA CYS A 448 -6.73 11.25 12.98
C CYS A 448 -7.65 10.40 12.10
N GLY A 449 -8.76 11.03 11.67
CA GLY A 449 -9.76 10.42 10.79
C GLY A 449 -10.50 9.27 11.44
N GLY A 450 -10.93 8.32 10.60
CA GLY A 450 -11.74 7.18 10.99
C GLY A 450 -13.23 7.45 10.99
N SER A 451 -14.00 6.48 11.43
CA SER A 451 -15.45 6.52 11.54
C SER A 451 -15.91 5.81 12.81
N THR A 452 -17.17 6.01 13.22
CA THR A 452 -17.74 5.29 14.36
C THR A 452 -17.93 3.79 14.13
N SER A 453 -17.83 3.36 12.87
CA SER A 453 -17.90 1.96 12.49
C SER A 453 -16.98 1.66 11.31
N TYR A 454 -16.70 0.38 11.08
CA TYR A 454 -15.83 -0.09 10.02
C TYR A 454 -16.33 0.34 8.63
N GLN A 455 -17.63 0.29 8.43
CA GLN A 455 -18.28 0.67 7.17
C GLN A 455 -19.65 1.33 7.41
N ASP A 456 -20.26 1.83 6.33
CA ASP A 456 -21.62 2.38 6.27
C ASP A 456 -21.84 3.57 7.22
N ARG A 457 -20.79 4.36 7.45
CA ARG A 457 -20.80 5.60 8.23
C ARG A 457 -19.89 6.65 7.61
N ASP A 458 -20.21 7.92 7.88
CA ASP A 458 -19.38 9.05 7.49
C ASP A 458 -18.03 9.02 8.22
N ALA A 459 -16.99 9.36 7.50
CA ALA A 459 -15.68 9.58 8.05
C ALA A 459 -15.61 10.94 8.79
N THR A 460 -14.69 11.05 9.75
CA THR A 460 -14.49 12.28 10.52
C THR A 460 -13.25 13.06 10.07
N THR A 461 -13.20 14.34 10.46
CA THR A 461 -12.01 15.19 10.38
C THR A 461 -11.27 15.28 11.72
N ASN A 462 -11.71 14.57 12.74
CA ASN A 462 -11.13 14.62 14.07
C ASN A 462 -9.65 14.27 14.06
N ALA A 463 -8.87 15.02 14.82
CA ALA A 463 -7.45 14.77 14.99
C ALA A 463 -7.00 15.16 16.42
N HIS A 464 -6.13 14.33 16.98
CA HIS A 464 -5.64 14.50 18.35
C HIS A 464 -4.14 14.29 18.41
N LEU A 465 -3.51 15.12 19.25
CA LEU A 465 -2.16 14.90 19.73
C LEU A 465 -2.24 14.20 21.07
N ILE A 466 -1.83 12.94 21.10
CA ILE A 466 -1.74 12.12 22.31
C ILE A 466 -0.29 12.19 22.80
N THR A 467 -0.08 12.42 24.09
CA THR A 467 1.25 12.37 24.70
C THR A 467 1.24 11.37 25.83
N ILE A 468 2.16 10.40 25.77
CA ILE A 468 2.31 9.33 26.74
C ILE A 468 3.57 9.52 27.59
N GLY A 469 3.48 9.11 28.85
CA GLY A 469 4.54 9.12 29.84
C GLY A 469 5.11 7.72 30.14
N ASN A 470 5.19 7.39 31.42
CA ASN A 470 5.55 6.03 31.84
C ASN A 470 4.37 5.08 31.71
N PRO A 471 4.60 3.77 31.62
CA PRO A 471 3.53 2.78 31.72
C PRO A 471 2.71 2.99 33.00
N GLY A 472 1.38 3.00 32.85
CA GLY A 472 0.45 3.28 33.95
C GLY A 472 0.02 4.75 34.08
N ASP A 473 0.77 5.70 33.51
CA ASP A 473 0.36 7.12 33.51
C ASP A 473 -0.86 7.32 32.61
N GLN A 474 -1.73 8.28 33.00
CA GLN A 474 -2.79 8.75 32.12
C GLN A 474 -2.21 9.52 30.94
N ALA A 475 -2.61 9.20 29.73
CA ALA A 475 -2.20 9.95 28.54
C ALA A 475 -2.84 11.34 28.53
N THR A 476 -2.08 12.35 28.08
CA THR A 476 -2.65 13.66 27.79
C THR A 476 -3.10 13.76 26.35
N VAL A 477 -4.26 14.35 26.11
CA VAL A 477 -4.84 14.49 24.78
C VAL A 477 -5.18 15.94 24.49
N GLN A 478 -4.66 16.42 23.37
CA GLN A 478 -4.98 17.73 22.82
C GLN A 478 -5.71 17.55 21.49
N THR A 479 -6.93 18.08 21.38
CA THR A 479 -7.63 18.15 20.09
C THR A 479 -6.92 19.17 19.20
N ILE A 480 -6.63 18.77 17.94
CA ILE A 480 -6.05 19.66 16.95
C ILE A 480 -7.15 20.52 16.35
N THR A 481 -7.10 21.81 16.59
CA THR A 481 -8.10 22.77 16.09
C THR A 481 -8.14 22.75 14.57
N GLY A 482 -9.35 22.63 14.00
CA GLY A 482 -9.57 22.52 12.56
C GLY A 482 -9.48 21.08 12.03
N GLY A 483 -8.79 20.18 12.74
CA GLY A 483 -8.64 18.79 12.32
C GLY A 483 -8.10 18.63 10.91
N LEU A 484 -8.49 17.54 10.23
CA LEU A 484 -8.22 17.31 8.81
C LEU A 484 -9.05 18.26 7.95
N GLY A 485 -8.51 18.71 6.82
CA GLY A 485 -9.27 19.44 5.81
C GLY A 485 -10.28 18.55 5.05
N TYR A 486 -10.04 17.25 5.04
CA TYR A 486 -10.92 16.24 4.43
C TYR A 486 -11.19 15.10 5.40
N SER A 487 -12.46 14.77 5.63
CA SER A 487 -12.83 13.57 6.40
C SER A 487 -12.29 12.32 5.71
N ARG A 488 -11.69 11.38 6.48
CA ARG A 488 -11.04 10.18 5.92
C ARG A 488 -11.27 8.95 6.79
N ILE A 489 -11.64 7.85 6.14
CA ILE A 489 -11.54 6.47 6.64
C ILE A 489 -10.69 5.67 5.65
N PHE A 490 -10.00 4.62 6.04
CA PHE A 490 -9.12 3.78 5.20
C PHE A 490 -7.91 4.53 4.58
N HIS A 491 -7.50 5.64 5.17
CA HIS A 491 -6.31 6.36 4.74
C HIS A 491 -5.05 5.79 5.36
N ASN A 492 -3.90 6.10 4.77
CA ASN A 492 -2.59 5.71 5.26
C ASN A 492 -1.75 6.93 5.66
N SER A 493 -0.72 6.68 6.48
CA SER A 493 0.20 7.70 6.93
C SER A 493 1.66 7.26 6.88
N ALA A 494 2.56 8.22 6.71
CA ALA A 494 3.99 8.03 6.83
C ALA A 494 4.62 9.20 7.62
N VAL A 495 5.41 8.89 8.66
CA VAL A 495 6.20 9.91 9.35
C VAL A 495 7.42 10.25 8.51
N LEU A 496 7.71 11.55 8.36
CA LEU A 496 8.78 12.07 7.51
C LEU A 496 10.03 12.47 8.31
N PRO A 497 11.20 12.62 7.67
CA PRO A 497 12.46 12.96 8.35
C PRO A 497 12.41 14.23 9.20
N ASP A 498 11.63 15.23 8.79
CA ASP A 498 11.44 16.50 9.51
C ASP A 498 10.46 16.39 10.70
N GLY A 499 9.82 15.24 10.89
CA GLY A 499 8.81 14.98 11.91
C GLY A 499 7.39 15.30 11.50
N SER A 500 7.17 15.83 10.30
CA SER A 500 5.82 15.94 9.75
C SER A 500 5.24 14.56 9.42
N VAL A 501 3.89 14.47 9.33
CA VAL A 501 3.19 13.21 9.00
C VAL A 501 2.40 13.41 7.72
N PHE A 502 2.74 12.65 6.70
CA PHE A 502 2.04 12.62 5.42
C PHE A 502 0.85 11.67 5.49
N LEU A 503 -0.30 12.10 4.99
CA LEU A 503 -1.57 11.36 4.98
C LEU A 503 -2.07 11.27 3.54
N ALA A 504 -2.37 10.07 3.06
CA ALA A 504 -2.83 9.85 1.70
C ALA A 504 -4.02 8.90 1.62
N GLY A 505 -4.85 9.09 0.60
CA GLY A 505 -5.97 8.22 0.31
C GLY A 505 -7.13 8.33 1.30
N GLY A 506 -7.90 7.23 1.38
CA GLY A 506 -9.12 7.13 2.16
C GLY A 506 -10.36 7.63 1.43
N GLN A 507 -11.48 7.58 2.14
CA GLN A 507 -12.82 7.93 1.66
C GLN A 507 -13.53 8.85 2.65
N GLY A 508 -14.53 9.61 2.17
CA GLY A 508 -15.40 10.42 3.02
C GLY A 508 -16.52 9.63 3.70
N TYR A 509 -16.82 8.46 3.20
CA TYR A 509 -17.81 7.52 3.72
C TYR A 509 -17.23 6.11 3.68
N GLY A 510 -17.41 5.34 4.73
CA GLY A 510 -16.87 3.98 4.85
C GLY A 510 -17.56 3.01 3.90
N GLN A 511 -17.02 2.83 2.71
CA GLN A 511 -17.53 1.88 1.72
C GLN A 511 -16.37 1.05 1.15
N PRO A 512 -16.02 -0.07 1.82
CA PRO A 512 -15.00 -0.98 1.30
C PRO A 512 -15.28 -1.39 -0.15
N PHE A 513 -14.23 -1.61 -0.93
CA PHE A 513 -14.32 -2.04 -2.35
C PHE A 513 -15.02 -1.04 -3.27
N SER A 514 -14.92 0.26 -2.95
CA SER A 514 -15.47 1.35 -3.73
C SER A 514 -14.49 2.50 -3.81
N ASP A 515 -14.42 3.18 -4.96
CA ASP A 515 -13.69 4.45 -5.12
C ASP A 515 -14.60 5.67 -4.91
N ALA A 516 -15.85 5.45 -4.56
CA ALA A 516 -16.78 6.53 -4.25
C ALA A 516 -16.25 7.38 -3.09
N GLN A 517 -16.35 8.71 -3.25
CA GLN A 517 -15.84 9.68 -2.27
C GLN A 517 -14.35 9.54 -1.92
N ALA A 518 -13.53 8.94 -2.79
CA ALA A 518 -12.08 8.84 -2.59
C ALA A 518 -11.44 10.21 -2.36
N ARG A 519 -10.52 10.28 -1.41
CA ARG A 519 -9.77 11.49 -1.06
C ARG A 519 -8.47 11.54 -1.85
N LEU A 520 -8.48 12.29 -2.96
CA LEU A 520 -7.33 12.40 -3.87
C LEU A 520 -6.31 13.46 -3.44
N THR A 521 -6.66 14.35 -2.51
CA THR A 521 -5.77 15.39 -1.99
C THR A 521 -5.11 14.92 -0.69
N PRO A 522 -3.81 14.62 -0.66
CA PRO A 522 -3.10 14.31 0.58
C PRO A 522 -3.01 15.50 1.50
N GLU A 523 -2.70 15.24 2.78
CA GLU A 523 -2.47 16.27 3.79
C GLU A 523 -1.17 15.98 4.53
N LEU A 524 -0.53 17.03 4.99
CA LEU A 524 0.69 16.98 5.80
C LEU A 524 0.41 17.63 7.16
N TYR A 525 0.48 16.84 8.23
CA TYR A 525 0.50 17.38 9.57
C TYR A 525 1.88 17.95 9.87
N ARG A 526 1.92 19.20 10.32
CA ARG A 526 3.13 19.91 10.73
C ARG A 526 3.16 20.10 12.23
N PRO A 527 4.03 19.41 12.99
CA PRO A 527 4.10 19.54 14.44
C PRO A 527 4.43 20.96 14.91
N SER A 528 5.23 21.71 14.13
CA SER A 528 5.64 23.09 14.49
C SER A 528 4.47 24.09 14.53
N THR A 529 3.43 23.85 13.75
CA THR A 529 2.22 24.70 13.70
C THR A 529 1.00 24.01 14.28
N ASN A 530 1.11 22.72 14.64
CA ASN A 530 0.01 21.86 15.08
C ASN A 530 -1.19 21.91 14.13
N ALA A 531 -0.95 21.83 12.82
CA ALA A 531 -1.97 22.00 11.79
C ALA A 531 -1.70 21.11 10.57
N PHE A 532 -2.77 20.84 9.80
CA PHE A 532 -2.70 20.13 8.53
C PHE A 532 -2.61 21.10 7.35
N VAL A 533 -1.86 20.72 6.33
CA VAL A 533 -1.68 21.48 5.08
C VAL A 533 -1.90 20.54 3.90
N THR A 534 -2.76 20.93 2.97
CA THR A 534 -3.02 20.14 1.75
C THR A 534 -1.77 20.03 0.88
N GLN A 535 -1.62 18.90 0.25
CA GLN A 535 -0.54 18.58 -0.68
C GLN A 535 -1.08 18.46 -2.12
N THR A 536 -0.19 18.35 -3.10
CA THR A 536 -0.57 18.14 -4.50
C THR A 536 -1.46 16.89 -4.65
N PRO A 537 -2.67 17.01 -5.21
CA PRO A 537 -3.57 15.87 -5.38
C PRO A 537 -3.03 14.86 -6.37
N ASN A 538 -3.25 13.58 -6.12
CA ASN A 538 -3.04 12.50 -7.09
C ASN A 538 -4.28 12.29 -7.96
N SER A 539 -4.17 11.43 -8.97
CA SER A 539 -5.29 11.12 -9.88
C SER A 539 -5.87 9.73 -9.63
N ILE A 540 -5.12 8.83 -9.00
CA ILE A 540 -5.54 7.44 -8.77
C ILE A 540 -6.09 7.30 -7.35
N PRO A 541 -7.33 6.82 -7.17
CA PRO A 541 -7.89 6.54 -5.84
C PRO A 541 -7.03 5.56 -5.04
N ARG A 542 -6.94 5.80 -3.71
CA ARG A 542 -6.27 4.93 -2.74
C ARG A 542 -7.19 4.78 -1.55
N THR A 543 -8.07 3.80 -1.64
CA THR A 543 -9.14 3.55 -0.67
C THR A 543 -8.83 2.30 0.17
N TYR A 544 -9.81 1.50 0.49
CA TYR A 544 -9.64 0.27 1.27
C TYR A 544 -8.59 -0.67 0.65
N HIS A 545 -7.72 -1.28 1.46
CA HIS A 545 -6.54 -2.07 1.07
C HIS A 545 -5.41 -1.27 0.39
N SER A 546 -5.39 0.05 0.51
CA SER A 546 -4.24 0.83 0.07
C SER A 546 -3.12 0.81 1.12
N ILE A 547 -1.92 1.20 0.68
CA ILE A 547 -0.70 1.23 1.48
C ILE A 547 0.03 2.56 1.33
N ALA A 548 0.82 2.97 2.36
CA ALA A 548 1.81 4.02 2.24
C ALA A 548 3.05 3.71 3.08
N LEU A 549 4.25 3.94 2.52
CA LEU A 549 5.54 3.70 3.18
C LEU A 549 6.53 4.84 2.89
N LEU A 550 7.22 5.33 3.90
CA LEU A 550 8.40 6.18 3.73
C LEU A 550 9.54 5.35 3.14
N LEU A 551 10.09 5.78 2.02
CA LEU A 551 11.21 5.13 1.36
C LEU A 551 12.56 5.67 1.87
N PRO A 552 13.67 4.89 1.73
CA PRO A 552 14.99 5.34 2.14
C PRO A 552 15.48 6.63 1.46
N ASP A 553 14.96 6.97 0.30
CA ASP A 553 15.26 8.23 -0.38
C ASP A 553 14.42 9.43 0.12
N ALA A 554 13.67 9.27 1.21
CA ALA A 554 12.78 10.26 1.81
C ALA A 554 11.58 10.66 0.93
N THR A 555 11.22 9.86 -0.06
CA THR A 555 9.94 9.93 -0.78
C THR A 555 8.91 8.99 -0.13
N VAL A 556 7.65 9.03 -0.55
CA VAL A 556 6.60 8.16 -0.02
C VAL A 556 5.99 7.33 -1.14
N LEU A 557 6.05 6.01 -1.01
CA LEU A 557 5.29 5.09 -1.85
C LEU A 557 3.83 5.07 -1.38
N VAL A 558 2.88 5.25 -2.30
CA VAL A 558 1.43 5.13 -2.05
C VAL A 558 0.83 4.23 -3.12
N GLY A 559 0.18 3.15 -2.73
CA GLY A 559 -0.28 2.17 -3.71
C GLY A 559 -1.46 1.33 -3.25
N GLY A 560 -1.91 0.42 -4.12
CA GLY A 560 -2.99 -0.51 -3.83
C GLY A 560 -4.38 0.13 -3.75
N GLY A 561 -5.31 -0.64 -3.24
CA GLY A 561 -6.73 -0.41 -3.15
C GLY A 561 -7.52 -1.51 -3.84
N GLY A 562 -8.67 -1.93 -3.27
CA GLY A 562 -9.50 -2.99 -3.83
C GLY A 562 -9.15 -4.39 -3.31
N LEU A 563 -8.69 -5.29 -4.16
CA LEU A 563 -8.51 -6.73 -3.94
C LEU A 563 -9.85 -7.46 -3.72
N CYS A 564 -10.78 -7.26 -4.63
CA CYS A 564 -12.17 -7.74 -4.55
C CYS A 564 -12.61 -8.56 -5.76
N GLY A 565 -11.67 -9.22 -6.44
CA GLY A 565 -11.94 -10.04 -7.60
C GLY A 565 -12.33 -9.21 -8.83
N GLY A 566 -13.45 -9.53 -9.46
CA GLY A 566 -13.93 -8.82 -10.65
C GLY A 566 -14.44 -7.40 -10.44
N CYS A 567 -14.05 -6.71 -9.37
CA CYS A 567 -14.43 -5.33 -9.11
C CYS A 567 -13.57 -4.33 -9.89
N THR A 568 -14.09 -3.13 -10.11
CA THR A 568 -13.40 -2.06 -10.84
C THR A 568 -12.45 -1.24 -9.96
N THR A 569 -12.36 -1.53 -8.66
CA THR A 569 -11.55 -0.79 -7.69
C THR A 569 -10.22 -1.46 -7.36
N ASN A 570 -9.84 -2.47 -8.11
CA ASN A 570 -8.52 -3.10 -7.99
C ASN A 570 -7.44 -2.18 -8.59
N HIS A 571 -6.60 -1.62 -7.73
CA HIS A 571 -5.47 -0.78 -8.13
C HIS A 571 -4.16 -1.58 -8.04
N PHE A 572 -3.73 -2.12 -9.18
CA PHE A 572 -2.49 -2.92 -9.32
C PHE A 572 -1.23 -2.07 -9.32
N ASN A 573 -1.29 -0.87 -8.82
CA ASN A 573 -0.18 0.07 -8.98
C ASN A 573 0.09 0.87 -7.71
N ALA A 574 1.27 1.50 -7.69
CA ALA A 574 1.67 2.49 -6.72
C ALA A 574 2.25 3.71 -7.42
N GLN A 575 2.33 4.82 -6.70
CA GLN A 575 2.98 6.05 -7.11
C GLN A 575 3.94 6.53 -6.04
N ILE A 576 4.99 7.23 -6.46
CA ILE A 576 5.93 7.87 -5.54
C ILE A 576 5.54 9.33 -5.37
N PHE A 577 5.26 9.73 -4.14
CA PHE A 577 5.12 11.14 -3.78
C PHE A 577 6.47 11.70 -3.37
N THR A 578 6.90 12.77 -4.03
CA THR A 578 8.12 13.54 -3.69
C THR A 578 7.71 14.76 -2.87
N PRO A 579 8.00 14.76 -1.54
CA PRO A 579 7.63 15.87 -0.67
C PRO A 579 8.34 17.17 -1.03
N ALA A 580 7.73 18.30 -0.65
CA ALA A 580 8.23 19.64 -0.96
C ALA A 580 9.65 19.92 -0.45
N TYR A 581 10.06 19.30 0.67
CA TYR A 581 11.43 19.47 1.21
C TYR A 581 12.54 18.94 0.28
N LEU A 582 12.20 18.11 -0.72
CA LEU A 582 13.17 17.65 -1.73
C LEU A 582 13.35 18.63 -2.90
N TYR A 583 12.62 19.75 -2.91
CA TYR A 583 12.72 20.77 -3.94
C TYR A 583 13.39 22.03 -3.40
N GLY A 584 14.19 22.67 -4.26
CA GLY A 584 14.72 24.01 -4.02
C GLY A 584 13.68 25.10 -4.38
N SER A 585 13.95 26.33 -4.02
CA SER A 585 13.11 27.50 -4.33
C SER A 585 12.90 27.73 -5.84
N ASN A 586 13.76 27.16 -6.67
CA ASN A 586 13.68 27.19 -8.14
C ASN A 586 12.77 26.07 -8.71
N GLY A 587 12.14 25.26 -7.85
CA GLY A 587 11.29 24.12 -8.25
C GLY A 587 12.06 22.91 -8.82
N GLN A 588 13.40 22.92 -8.77
CA GLN A 588 14.20 21.74 -9.12
C GLN A 588 14.51 20.93 -7.86
N LEU A 589 14.90 19.67 -8.01
CA LEU A 589 15.36 18.86 -6.89
C LEU A 589 16.54 19.53 -6.22
N ALA A 590 16.46 19.67 -4.90
CA ALA A 590 17.47 20.31 -4.09
C ALA A 590 18.74 19.43 -3.97
N THR A 591 19.89 20.09 -3.84
CA THR A 591 21.12 19.38 -3.47
C THR A 591 20.99 18.81 -2.06
N ARG A 592 21.11 17.51 -1.93
CA ARG A 592 20.93 16.78 -0.68
C ARG A 592 22.27 16.62 0.04
N PRO A 593 22.29 16.68 1.39
CA PRO A 593 23.43 16.17 2.14
C PRO A 593 23.52 14.64 1.96
N SER A 594 24.70 14.07 2.10
CA SER A 594 24.89 12.61 2.09
C SER A 594 25.63 12.16 3.34
N ILE A 595 25.29 10.96 3.81
CA ILE A 595 26.02 10.25 4.87
C ILE A 595 27.13 9.46 4.18
N THR A 596 28.38 9.89 4.37
CA THR A 596 29.54 9.38 3.61
C THR A 596 30.24 8.22 4.30
N GLY A 597 30.00 8.00 5.60
CA GLY A 597 30.61 6.94 6.39
C GLY A 597 30.02 6.82 7.78
N GLY A 598 30.49 5.88 8.58
CA GLY A 598 30.10 5.68 9.95
C GLY A 598 29.56 4.28 10.24
N SER A 599 29.15 4.04 11.49
CA SER A 599 28.61 2.77 11.94
C SER A 599 27.28 2.44 11.24
N THR A 600 27.03 1.16 11.02
CA THR A 600 25.75 0.59 10.57
C THR A 600 25.03 -0.17 11.68
N THR A 601 25.66 -0.26 12.86
CA THR A 601 25.12 -0.91 14.05
C THR A 601 25.40 -0.05 15.26
N VAL A 602 24.48 0.04 16.20
CA VAL A 602 24.63 0.75 17.46
C VAL A 602 23.75 0.10 18.53
N ALA A 603 24.26 -0.03 19.75
CA ALA A 603 23.45 -0.47 20.88
C ALA A 603 22.54 0.66 21.41
N ILE A 604 21.43 0.31 22.04
CA ILE A 604 20.59 1.25 22.80
C ILE A 604 21.47 1.91 23.86
N GLY A 605 21.38 3.24 24.01
CA GLY A 605 22.26 4.04 24.88
C GLY A 605 23.66 4.32 24.32
N GLY A 606 24.02 3.69 23.21
CA GLY A 606 25.31 3.86 22.54
C GLY A 606 25.44 5.16 21.77
N THR A 607 26.62 5.42 21.22
CA THR A 607 26.91 6.57 20.38
C THR A 607 27.06 6.15 18.93
N LEU A 608 26.20 6.69 18.06
CA LEU A 608 26.26 6.53 16.62
C LEU A 608 27.18 7.60 16.04
N ALA A 609 28.34 7.21 15.51
CA ALA A 609 29.27 8.10 14.83
C ALA A 609 29.11 7.98 13.31
N PHE A 610 29.10 9.11 12.60
CA PHE A 610 28.97 9.15 11.15
C PHE A 610 29.60 10.42 10.55
N THR A 611 29.87 10.36 9.24
CA THR A 611 30.38 11.48 8.46
C THR A 611 29.41 11.91 7.39
N THR A 612 29.45 13.19 7.02
CA THR A 612 28.54 13.78 6.04
C THR A 612 29.30 14.55 4.95
N SER A 613 28.68 14.74 3.78
CA SER A 613 29.28 15.51 2.67
C SER A 613 29.33 17.03 2.91
N GLY A 614 28.63 17.52 3.94
CA GLY A 614 28.55 18.95 4.28
C GLY A 614 27.93 19.13 5.65
N THR A 615 27.73 20.40 6.05
CA THR A 615 27.13 20.75 7.34
C THR A 615 25.68 20.32 7.39
N ILE A 616 25.30 19.69 8.49
CA ILE A 616 23.92 19.30 8.81
C ILE A 616 23.44 20.03 10.07
N THR A 617 22.13 20.25 10.17
CA THR A 617 21.50 20.96 11.29
C THR A 617 20.70 20.03 12.20
N SER A 618 20.22 18.90 11.68
CA SER A 618 19.45 17.93 12.45
C SER A 618 19.62 16.51 11.89
N ALA A 619 19.25 15.53 12.71
CA ALA A 619 19.18 14.13 12.33
C ALA A 619 18.01 13.45 13.04
N SER A 620 17.51 12.40 12.44
CA SER A 620 16.51 11.52 13.06
C SER A 620 16.69 10.07 12.63
N LEU A 621 16.29 9.16 13.48
CA LEU A 621 16.07 7.76 13.15
C LEU A 621 14.59 7.52 12.96
N ILE A 622 14.23 6.86 11.87
CA ILE A 622 12.86 6.40 11.60
C ILE A 622 12.89 4.89 11.42
N ARG A 623 12.08 4.17 12.23
CA ARG A 623 12.00 2.73 12.13
C ARG A 623 11.38 2.34 10.77
N TYR A 624 11.93 1.31 10.13
CA TYR A 624 11.32 0.75 8.93
C TYR A 624 9.90 0.29 9.23
N GLY A 625 8.95 0.75 8.41
CA GLY A 625 7.53 0.45 8.58
C GLY A 625 7.08 -0.78 7.82
N SER A 626 5.94 -1.30 8.25
CA SER A 626 5.16 -2.33 7.57
C SER A 626 3.70 -1.92 7.58
N VAL A 627 2.99 -2.10 6.47
CA VAL A 627 1.65 -1.54 6.33
C VAL A 627 0.67 -2.55 5.76
N THR A 628 -0.52 -2.59 6.35
CA THR A 628 -1.72 -3.23 5.81
C THR A 628 -2.96 -2.60 6.43
N HIS A 629 -4.05 -2.43 5.68
CA HIS A 629 -5.35 -2.00 6.21
C HIS A 629 -5.29 -0.73 7.08
N SER A 630 -4.56 0.29 6.66
CA SER A 630 -4.35 1.56 7.39
C SER A 630 -3.48 1.45 8.66
N ILE A 631 -2.90 0.29 8.97
CA ILE A 631 -2.07 0.06 10.14
C ILE A 631 -0.58 0.07 9.75
N ASN A 632 0.19 0.93 10.41
CA ASN A 632 1.66 0.97 10.39
C ASN A 632 2.16 1.48 11.75
N THR A 633 1.84 0.75 12.81
CA THR A 633 2.14 1.17 14.19
C THR A 633 3.59 0.95 14.60
N ASP A 634 4.35 0.12 13.86
CA ASP A 634 5.79 -0.03 14.07
C ASP A 634 6.60 1.19 13.63
N GLN A 635 6.10 1.98 12.69
CA GLN A 635 6.77 3.21 12.29
C GLN A 635 6.81 4.19 13.47
N ARG A 636 8.00 4.70 13.77
CA ARG A 636 8.21 5.77 14.75
C ARG A 636 9.43 6.58 14.40
N ARG A 637 9.44 7.84 14.81
CA ARG A 637 10.57 8.74 14.62
C ARG A 637 11.21 9.10 15.96
N VAL A 638 12.53 9.06 15.99
CA VAL A 638 13.36 9.48 17.11
C VAL A 638 14.23 10.66 16.65
N PRO A 639 13.93 11.89 17.06
CA PRO A 639 14.82 13.03 16.81
C PRO A 639 16.13 12.83 17.60
N LEU A 640 17.28 13.14 16.97
CA LEU A 640 18.60 12.93 17.54
C LEU A 640 19.26 14.27 17.91
N THR A 641 19.88 14.33 19.08
CA THR A 641 20.77 15.41 19.46
C THR A 641 22.15 15.19 18.85
N LEU A 642 22.55 16.14 17.99
CA LEU A 642 23.83 16.03 17.27
C LEU A 642 25.01 16.50 18.16
N GLY A 643 26.05 15.68 18.21
CA GLY A 643 27.38 16.01 18.68
C GLY A 643 28.39 16.15 17.53
N GLY A 644 29.64 16.46 17.86
CA GLY A 644 30.72 16.67 16.88
C GLY A 644 30.63 18.00 16.15
N SER A 645 31.48 18.20 15.13
CA SER A 645 31.52 19.45 14.37
C SER A 645 31.84 19.21 12.88
N GLY A 646 31.54 20.17 12.05
CA GLY A 646 31.76 20.07 10.59
C GLY A 646 31.05 18.86 9.99
N THR A 647 31.81 18.05 9.28
CA THR A 647 31.33 16.82 8.63
C THR A 647 31.48 15.55 9.47
N SER A 648 32.18 15.60 10.62
CA SER A 648 32.31 14.50 11.57
C SER A 648 31.28 14.67 12.69
N ARG A 649 30.28 13.82 12.72
CA ARG A 649 29.11 13.95 13.59
C ARG A 649 28.92 12.70 14.44
N SER A 650 28.22 12.90 15.54
CA SER A 650 27.75 11.81 16.39
C SER A 650 26.36 12.09 16.93
N ALA A 651 25.66 11.06 17.37
CA ALA A 651 24.44 11.17 18.14
C ALA A 651 24.40 10.09 19.21
N VAL A 652 23.98 10.46 20.41
CA VAL A 652 23.70 9.50 21.47
C VAL A 652 22.32 8.92 21.24
N ILE A 653 22.23 7.61 21.12
CA ILE A 653 20.96 6.89 21.00
C ILE A 653 20.28 6.90 22.37
N PRO A 654 18.98 7.18 22.48
CA PRO A 654 18.28 7.11 23.75
C PRO A 654 18.51 5.76 24.46
N ASN A 655 18.90 5.86 25.76
CA ASN A 655 19.07 4.69 26.60
C ASN A 655 17.71 4.19 27.15
N ASP A 656 16.79 3.94 26.24
CA ASP A 656 15.43 3.53 26.54
C ASP A 656 14.90 2.68 25.37
N ALA A 657 14.79 1.39 25.59
CA ALA A 657 14.34 0.44 24.58
C ALA A 657 12.86 0.60 24.19
N GLY A 658 12.07 1.30 25.00
CA GLY A 658 10.69 1.69 24.63
C GLY A 658 10.64 2.82 23.61
N ILE A 659 11.66 3.68 23.60
CA ILE A 659 11.83 4.74 22.59
C ILE A 659 12.51 4.16 21.35
N MET A 660 13.61 3.42 21.55
CA MET A 660 14.45 2.79 20.52
C MET A 660 14.27 1.27 20.55
N THR A 661 13.17 0.78 19.96
CA THR A 661 12.99 -0.67 19.87
C THR A 661 14.08 -1.31 18.98
N PRO A 662 14.61 -2.50 19.34
CA PRO A 662 15.61 -3.20 18.54
C PRO A 662 15.12 -3.48 17.11
N GLY A 663 16.03 -3.56 16.14
CA GLY A 663 15.78 -3.80 14.73
C GLY A 663 16.35 -2.72 13.83
N TYR A 664 15.88 -2.65 12.59
CA TYR A 664 16.42 -1.72 11.59
C TYR A 664 15.74 -0.35 11.57
N TRP A 665 16.56 0.68 11.38
CA TRP A 665 16.17 2.09 11.34
C TRP A 665 16.81 2.82 10.17
N MET A 666 16.13 3.80 9.64
CA MET A 666 16.61 4.75 8.64
C MET A 666 17.19 5.98 9.33
N LEU A 667 18.50 6.18 9.26
CA LEU A 667 19.14 7.43 9.69
C LEU A 667 19.03 8.47 8.58
N PHE A 668 18.33 9.55 8.83
CA PHE A 668 18.29 10.75 8.00
C PHE A 668 19.05 11.89 8.65
N VAL A 669 19.80 12.65 7.85
CA VAL A 669 20.43 13.92 8.24
C VAL A 669 19.86 15.03 7.37
N MET A 670 19.70 16.22 7.92
CA MET A 670 19.11 17.35 7.19
C MET A 670 20.09 18.54 7.20
N ASN A 671 20.20 19.23 6.06
CA ASN A 671 20.97 20.45 5.94
C ASN A 671 20.18 21.67 6.48
N GLY A 672 20.81 22.86 6.45
CA GLY A 672 20.20 24.11 6.95
C GLY A 672 18.94 24.57 6.19
N ASN A 673 18.69 24.04 5.01
CA ASN A 673 17.47 24.29 4.21
C ASN A 673 16.36 23.27 4.47
N GLY A 674 16.54 22.35 5.42
CA GLY A 674 15.57 21.30 5.72
C GLY A 674 15.53 20.16 4.70
N VAL A 675 16.53 20.03 3.83
CA VAL A 675 16.59 18.96 2.82
C VAL A 675 17.19 17.70 3.46
N PRO A 676 16.48 16.54 3.46
CA PRO A 676 17.00 15.29 4.02
C PRO A 676 17.99 14.58 3.09
N SER A 677 18.91 13.82 3.67
CA SER A 677 19.74 12.84 2.95
C SER A 677 18.91 11.67 2.42
N VAL A 678 19.50 10.84 1.57
CA VAL A 678 19.12 9.43 1.49
C VAL A 678 19.47 8.79 2.85
N ALA A 679 18.63 7.88 3.32
CA ALA A 679 18.83 7.22 4.60
C ALA A 679 20.05 6.30 4.56
N ARG A 680 20.69 6.18 5.71
CA ARG A 680 21.60 5.07 6.01
C ARG A 680 20.86 4.08 6.91
N THR A 681 20.84 2.82 6.54
CA THR A 681 20.26 1.76 7.35
C THR A 681 21.14 1.51 8.56
N ILE A 682 20.55 1.51 9.75
CA ILE A 682 21.20 1.28 11.05
C ILE A 682 20.48 0.13 11.75
N LEU A 683 21.23 -0.90 12.17
CA LEU A 683 20.73 -1.93 13.07
C LEU A 683 20.92 -1.44 14.51
N VAL A 684 19.81 -1.26 15.23
CA VAL A 684 19.81 -0.95 16.66
C VAL A 684 19.69 -2.27 17.41
N THR A 685 20.64 -2.55 18.29
CA THR A 685 20.67 -3.75 19.14
C THR A 685 20.33 -3.41 20.58
N ALA A 686 19.79 -4.41 21.30
CA ALA A 686 19.51 -4.32 22.73
C ALA A 686 20.78 -4.10 23.55
#